data_a75ea54e14adab4a696297f23b207552
#
_entry.id   a75ea54e14adab4a696297f23b207552
#
_cell.length_a   1.000
_cell.length_b   1.000
_cell.length_c   1.000
_cell.angle_alpha   90.00
_cell.angle_beta   90.00
_cell.angle_gamma   90.00
#
_symmetry.space_group_name_H-M   'P 1'
#
loop_
_entity.id
_entity.type
_entity.pdbx_description
1 polymer ?
#
loop_
_entity_poly.entity_id
_entity_poly.type
_entity_poly.pdbx_seq_one_letter_code
_entity_poly.pdbx_strand_id
1 'polypeptide(L)'
;GYYYYNGDFDWSDYDYSKRGDPCSNSYYYNTTVGKNVLATNLGLLAMAGEDNDMTVLVHNILSTHPEKGVEVVAYNYQRQELASGMTDDKGQVRFSLKNGKPFYLTASLGQQRSYLRVDDGSALSLSSFDVSGEVVQKGIKGFIYGDRGVWRPGDTLHLGFMLNDRSRMLPANHPVIMELYNPLGQLYLRKTQTKGEAGLYVFDMPTEPDAPTGAWNVNVNVGGVTFTKRLRIETIKPNRLKISLTMPQKKLLRGEPLDAAMHVEWLQGATARNLKYDIQGTFISTPTIFPGYKKFYFDDPSKIFNSEESKVISGTTDAAGNAIIKARFEIGASAPGMLLASFVTRVYEESGDFSIDANRASYSPYRRYAGIKSPQQDGEPLKTGTEYKYEVASVDYLGQAVANTELEVRVYKVHWYWWWSSDNGSLANYVSNSYNKPVKTFTIRTGTNGTASFNLKYADADWGTYFISVKDKESKHSTGVMNYFDWPYSEGRRDADGSSSANMLTFKTDKDTYAPGEQIVVTFPSVKGSRAIISIENGTRVLSTTEHMCNNGQTTVKLAVTPDMQPNAYLYITLLQPHGVTKNDLPIRMYGVVPFTVTSPESHLAPVVRMADEIKPEAPYHVTVSEKNGREMAYTLAIVDEGLLDLTRFRTPDPWQAFNAREALGVNTWDLYNYVVGAYGGRIEQLFSIGGDDALNKGPKAIVNRFKPVVQFAGPFLLKKGEKRQHTYKMPNYNG
;
A
#
# COMPACT_ATOMS: atom_id res chain seq x y z
N GLY A 1 26.85 -20.70 -2.49
CA GLY A 1 26.96 -22.04 -3.05
C GLY A 1 28.44 -22.39 -3.24
N TYR A 2 28.89 -23.43 -2.58
CA TYR A 2 30.24 -23.99 -2.81
C TYR A 2 30.30 -24.48 -4.24
N TYR A 3 31.08 -23.82 -5.08
CA TYR A 3 31.49 -24.41 -6.35
C TYR A 3 32.54 -25.49 -6.05
N TYR A 4 32.12 -26.73 -6.13
CA TYR A 4 33.06 -27.83 -6.31
C TYR A 4 33.63 -27.67 -7.71
N TYR A 5 34.88 -27.32 -7.78
CA TYR A 5 35.67 -27.47 -8.98
C TYR A 5 35.97 -28.98 -9.12
N ASN A 6 35.11 -29.71 -9.84
CA ASN A 6 35.42 -31.06 -10.34
C ASN A 6 36.23 -30.91 -11.62
N GLY A 7 37.45 -30.40 -11.50
CA GLY A 7 38.50 -30.74 -12.43
C GLY A 7 39.04 -32.10 -11.97
N ASP A 8 39.13 -33.04 -12.87
CA ASP A 8 39.80 -34.32 -12.65
C ASP A 8 41.24 -34.05 -12.18
N PHE A 9 41.40 -33.88 -10.87
CA PHE A 9 42.71 -33.78 -10.26
C PHE A 9 43.22 -35.19 -10.18
N ASP A 10 44.28 -35.46 -10.96
CA ASP A 10 45.00 -36.73 -10.88
C ASP A 10 45.73 -36.79 -9.55
N TRP A 11 45.15 -37.51 -8.56
CA TRP A 11 45.74 -37.73 -7.27
C TRP A 11 47.10 -38.42 -7.33
N SER A 12 47.50 -39.00 -8.48
CA SER A 12 48.82 -39.60 -8.69
C SER A 12 49.96 -38.58 -8.61
N ASP A 13 49.66 -37.28 -8.92
CA ASP A 13 50.66 -36.21 -8.88
C ASP A 13 50.71 -35.46 -7.54
N TYR A 14 49.87 -35.81 -6.54
CA TYR A 14 49.87 -35.19 -5.25
C TYR A 14 50.87 -35.82 -4.28
N ASP A 15 51.98 -35.12 -4.04
CA ASP A 15 53.00 -35.53 -3.07
C ASP A 15 52.79 -34.85 -1.71
N TYR A 16 52.25 -35.59 -0.75
CA TYR A 16 51.99 -35.12 0.61
C TYR A 16 53.23 -34.56 1.31
N SER A 17 54.43 -35.09 1.02
CA SER A 17 55.67 -34.62 1.61
C SER A 17 56.05 -33.21 1.16
N LYS A 18 55.58 -32.79 -0.02
CA LYS A 18 55.88 -31.49 -0.64
C LYS A 18 54.76 -30.46 -0.47
N ARG A 19 53.80 -30.71 0.40
CA ARG A 19 52.70 -29.76 0.65
C ARG A 19 53.16 -28.42 1.24
N GLY A 20 54.34 -28.32 1.80
CA GLY A 20 54.97 -27.12 2.33
C GLY A 20 55.98 -26.47 1.38
N ASP A 21 56.24 -27.05 0.21
CA ASP A 21 57.19 -26.56 -0.79
C ASP A 21 56.49 -25.71 -1.87
N PRO A 22 56.72 -24.36 -1.89
CA PRO A 22 56.12 -23.47 -2.88
C PRO A 22 56.54 -23.76 -4.33
N CYS A 23 57.55 -24.56 -4.57
CA CYS A 23 57.97 -25.00 -5.90
C CYS A 23 57.25 -26.28 -6.36
N SER A 24 56.40 -26.89 -5.51
CA SER A 24 55.63 -28.09 -5.85
C SER A 24 54.16 -27.79 -6.11
N ASN A 25 53.57 -28.49 -7.08
CA ASN A 25 52.13 -28.41 -7.34
C ASN A 25 51.27 -28.79 -6.12
N SER A 26 51.78 -29.66 -5.26
CA SER A 26 51.14 -30.09 -4.03
C SER A 26 50.94 -28.97 -3.00
N TYR A 27 51.77 -27.91 -3.04
CA TYR A 27 51.62 -26.71 -2.19
C TYR A 27 50.35 -25.90 -2.54
N TYR A 28 50.03 -25.81 -3.84
CA TYR A 28 48.89 -25.00 -4.33
C TYR A 28 47.58 -25.78 -4.27
N TYR A 29 47.60 -27.04 -3.92
CA TYR A 29 46.40 -27.82 -3.74
C TYR A 29 45.55 -27.24 -2.60
N ASN A 30 44.28 -26.90 -2.89
CA ASN A 30 43.35 -26.19 -2.01
C ASN A 30 43.77 -24.76 -1.58
N THR A 31 44.86 -24.20 -2.08
CA THR A 31 45.33 -22.83 -1.80
C THR A 31 45.14 -21.89 -3.00
N THR A 32 44.66 -22.39 -4.12
CA THR A 32 44.37 -21.58 -5.31
C THR A 32 43.01 -20.98 -5.25
N VAL A 33 42.91 -19.67 -5.50
CA VAL A 33 41.67 -18.94 -5.74
C VAL A 33 41.61 -18.56 -7.21
N GLY A 34 40.65 -19.13 -7.92
CA GLY A 34 40.40 -18.80 -9.32
C GLY A 34 39.27 -17.77 -9.47
N LYS A 35 39.46 -16.76 -10.30
CA LYS A 35 38.44 -15.83 -10.67
C LYS A 35 38.48 -15.57 -12.17
N ASN A 36 37.34 -15.72 -12.84
CA ASN A 36 37.23 -15.33 -14.23
C ASN A 36 37.22 -13.81 -14.35
N VAL A 37 38.09 -13.25 -15.16
CA VAL A 37 38.18 -11.83 -15.46
C VAL A 37 37.90 -11.63 -16.95
N LEU A 38 36.99 -10.73 -17.27
CA LEU A 38 36.63 -10.34 -18.61
C LEU A 38 37.14 -8.93 -18.89
N ALA A 39 37.91 -8.73 -19.96
CA ALA A 39 38.36 -7.41 -20.41
C ALA A 39 37.40 -6.92 -21.51
N THR A 40 36.59 -5.93 -21.20
CA THR A 40 35.63 -5.35 -22.15
C THR A 40 35.29 -3.91 -21.74
N ASN A 41 34.94 -3.07 -22.72
CA ASN A 41 34.42 -1.73 -22.49
C ASN A 41 32.89 -1.67 -22.63
N LEU A 42 32.23 -2.81 -22.95
CA LEU A 42 30.78 -2.87 -23.13
C LEU A 42 30.06 -3.00 -21.79
N GLY A 43 29.46 -1.93 -21.33
CA GLY A 43 28.57 -1.89 -20.17
C GLY A 43 27.13 -2.20 -20.59
N LEU A 44 26.45 -3.10 -19.88
CA LEU A 44 25.07 -3.50 -20.16
C LEU A 44 24.14 -3.10 -19.02
N LEU A 45 22.97 -2.61 -19.43
CA LEU A 45 21.80 -2.37 -18.58
C LEU A 45 20.60 -2.97 -19.30
N ALA A 46 19.83 -3.79 -18.62
CA ALA A 46 18.63 -4.41 -19.16
C ALA A 46 17.42 -4.12 -18.26
N MET A 47 16.27 -3.92 -18.86
CA MET A 47 14.99 -3.66 -18.18
C MET A 47 13.91 -4.53 -18.83
N ALA A 48 13.10 -5.21 -18.02
CA ALA A 48 11.96 -6.00 -18.49
C ALA A 48 10.79 -5.95 -17.50
N GLY A 49 9.60 -5.85 -18.04
CA GLY A 49 8.34 -5.97 -17.33
C GLY A 49 7.64 -7.31 -17.61
N GLU A 50 6.35 -7.37 -17.30
CA GLU A 50 5.50 -8.54 -17.55
C GLU A 50 4.96 -8.64 -18.99
N ASP A 51 5.16 -7.59 -19.81
CA ASP A 51 4.71 -7.54 -21.21
C ASP A 51 5.54 -8.37 -22.19
N ASN A 52 6.52 -9.11 -21.69
CA ASN A 52 7.51 -9.89 -22.45
C ASN A 52 8.43 -9.05 -23.34
N ASP A 53 8.46 -7.75 -23.16
CA ASP A 53 9.41 -6.88 -23.86
C ASP A 53 10.61 -6.59 -22.94
N MET A 54 11.81 -6.74 -23.50
CA MET A 54 13.06 -6.39 -22.82
C MET A 54 13.76 -5.28 -23.57
N THR A 55 14.13 -4.23 -22.88
CA THR A 55 14.96 -3.14 -23.38
C THR A 55 16.38 -3.32 -22.86
N VAL A 56 17.37 -3.34 -23.76
CA VAL A 56 18.79 -3.43 -23.41
C VAL A 56 19.52 -2.19 -23.91
N LEU A 57 20.33 -1.61 -23.07
CA LEU A 57 21.17 -0.45 -23.35
C LEU A 57 22.64 -0.87 -23.20
N VAL A 58 23.45 -0.50 -24.18
CA VAL A 58 24.88 -0.78 -24.18
C VAL A 58 25.66 0.53 -24.25
N HIS A 59 26.51 0.74 -23.25
CA HIS A 59 27.34 1.93 -23.13
C HIS A 59 28.81 1.56 -22.97
N ASN A 60 29.69 2.43 -23.41
CA ASN A 60 31.12 2.30 -23.14
C ASN A 60 31.40 2.64 -21.67
N ILE A 61 31.98 1.70 -20.92
CA ILE A 61 32.27 1.85 -19.47
C ILE A 61 33.24 3.01 -19.22
N LEU A 62 34.20 3.24 -20.12
CA LEU A 62 35.22 4.27 -19.96
C LEU A 62 34.71 5.68 -20.21
N SER A 63 33.78 5.85 -21.15
CA SER A 63 33.31 7.15 -21.64
C SER A 63 31.85 7.44 -21.38
N THR A 64 31.05 6.44 -20.98
CA THR A 64 29.58 6.45 -20.86
C THR A 64 28.81 6.70 -22.16
N HIS A 65 29.49 6.73 -23.32
CA HIS A 65 28.83 6.92 -24.60
C HIS A 65 28.02 5.67 -25.00
N PRO A 66 26.85 5.84 -25.63
CA PRO A 66 26.11 4.71 -26.18
C PRO A 66 26.89 4.03 -27.31
N GLU A 67 26.85 2.72 -27.34
CA GLU A 67 27.55 1.90 -28.34
C GLU A 67 26.56 1.42 -29.42
N LYS A 68 26.70 1.93 -30.62
CA LYS A 68 25.92 1.52 -31.81
C LYS A 68 26.47 0.25 -32.45
N GLY A 69 25.57 -0.57 -33.00
CA GLY A 69 25.95 -1.74 -33.77
C GLY A 69 26.52 -2.89 -32.94
N VAL A 70 26.19 -2.93 -31.64
CA VAL A 70 26.49 -4.07 -30.76
C VAL A 70 25.43 -5.14 -31.01
N GLU A 71 25.88 -6.34 -31.36
CA GLU A 71 25.00 -7.51 -31.38
C GLU A 71 24.68 -7.96 -29.96
N VAL A 72 23.39 -7.95 -29.63
CA VAL A 72 22.90 -8.44 -28.33
C VAL A 72 22.03 -9.66 -28.53
N VAL A 73 22.31 -10.74 -27.80
CA VAL A 73 21.56 -12.01 -27.89
C VAL A 73 21.07 -12.41 -26.51
N ALA A 74 19.79 -12.76 -26.39
CA ALA A 74 19.15 -13.25 -25.19
C ALA A 74 19.06 -14.79 -25.23
N TYR A 75 19.52 -15.45 -24.16
CA TYR A 75 19.53 -16.90 -24.03
C TYR A 75 18.73 -17.35 -22.79
N ASN A 76 18.07 -18.51 -22.93
CA ASN A 76 17.48 -19.21 -21.79
C ASN A 76 18.54 -20.00 -20.97
N TYR A 77 18.09 -20.68 -19.90
CA TYR A 77 18.98 -21.52 -19.08
C TYR A 77 19.65 -22.67 -19.86
N GLN A 78 18.98 -23.21 -20.88
CA GLN A 78 19.49 -24.27 -21.77
C GLN A 78 20.44 -23.75 -22.87
N ARG A 79 20.79 -22.46 -22.85
CA ARG A 79 21.61 -21.78 -23.87
C ARG A 79 20.97 -21.72 -25.24
N GLN A 80 19.63 -21.80 -25.32
CA GLN A 80 18.93 -21.58 -26.57
C GLN A 80 18.71 -20.08 -26.76
N GLU A 81 18.90 -19.59 -27.97
CA GLU A 81 18.63 -18.21 -28.33
C GLU A 81 17.11 -17.95 -28.30
N LEU A 82 16.70 -16.91 -27.58
CA LEU A 82 15.32 -16.46 -27.51
C LEU A 82 15.06 -15.28 -28.44
N ALA A 83 16.03 -14.38 -28.54
CA ALA A 83 15.99 -13.20 -29.39
C ALA A 83 17.39 -12.63 -29.61
N SER A 84 17.60 -11.95 -30.73
CA SER A 84 18.83 -11.22 -31.02
C SER A 84 18.52 -9.91 -31.77
N GLY A 85 19.45 -8.95 -31.70
CA GLY A 85 19.33 -7.67 -32.40
C GLY A 85 20.56 -6.80 -32.22
N MET A 86 20.60 -5.73 -33.03
CA MET A 86 21.70 -4.76 -33.05
C MET A 86 21.28 -3.48 -32.35
N THR A 87 22.16 -2.88 -31.56
CA THR A 87 21.89 -1.59 -30.92
C THR A 87 21.85 -0.44 -31.93
N ASP A 88 20.93 0.50 -31.73
CA ASP A 88 20.75 1.72 -32.49
C ASP A 88 21.78 2.82 -32.16
N ASP A 89 21.57 4.04 -32.67
CA ASP A 89 22.41 5.22 -32.40
C ASP A 89 22.40 5.65 -30.93
N LYS A 90 21.41 5.17 -30.12
CA LYS A 90 21.31 5.40 -28.68
C LYS A 90 21.86 4.21 -27.88
N GLY A 91 22.54 3.27 -28.52
CA GLY A 91 23.00 2.04 -27.87
C GLY A 91 21.87 1.13 -27.38
N GLN A 92 20.65 1.30 -27.91
CA GLN A 92 19.46 0.59 -27.44
C GLN A 92 19.03 -0.49 -28.40
N VAL A 93 18.61 -1.65 -27.88
CA VAL A 93 17.89 -2.69 -28.61
C VAL A 93 16.70 -3.15 -27.80
N ARG A 94 15.59 -3.49 -28.46
CA ARG A 94 14.38 -4.05 -27.83
C ARG A 94 14.08 -5.42 -28.42
N PHE A 95 13.70 -6.34 -27.50
CA PHE A 95 13.28 -7.69 -27.81
C PHE A 95 11.85 -7.94 -27.37
N SER A 96 11.12 -8.72 -28.15
CA SER A 96 9.87 -9.34 -27.71
C SER A 96 10.13 -10.82 -27.39
N LEU A 97 10.10 -11.17 -26.11
CA LEU A 97 10.48 -12.48 -25.57
C LEU A 97 9.28 -13.44 -25.49
N LYS A 98 8.61 -13.70 -26.62
CA LYS A 98 7.37 -14.51 -26.65
C LYS A 98 7.57 -15.99 -26.27
N ASN A 99 8.80 -16.51 -26.37
CA ASN A 99 9.10 -17.94 -26.29
C ASN A 99 9.84 -18.37 -25.02
N GLY A 100 9.82 -17.57 -23.95
CA GLY A 100 10.43 -17.93 -22.69
C GLY A 100 11.13 -16.77 -21.97
N LYS A 101 11.50 -17.02 -20.70
CA LYS A 101 12.25 -16.06 -19.91
C LYS A 101 13.74 -16.16 -20.22
N PRO A 102 14.46 -15.04 -20.45
CA PRO A 102 15.89 -15.03 -20.60
C PRO A 102 16.57 -15.33 -19.28
N PHE A 103 17.74 -15.94 -19.36
CA PHE A 103 18.60 -16.21 -18.22
C PHE A 103 19.87 -15.36 -18.25
N TYR A 104 20.43 -15.16 -19.45
CA TYR A 104 21.56 -14.24 -19.62
C TYR A 104 21.52 -13.59 -21.00
N LEU A 105 22.16 -12.43 -21.09
CA LEU A 105 22.42 -11.71 -22.33
C LEU A 105 23.92 -11.79 -22.67
N THR A 106 24.21 -11.78 -23.96
CA THR A 106 25.57 -11.52 -24.47
C THR A 106 25.53 -10.27 -25.33
N ALA A 107 26.62 -9.48 -25.28
CA ALA A 107 26.83 -8.34 -26.15
C ALA A 107 28.18 -8.49 -26.88
N SER A 108 28.23 -8.27 -28.19
CA SER A 108 29.43 -8.45 -29.01
C SER A 108 29.63 -7.25 -29.94
N LEU A 109 30.88 -6.72 -29.93
CA LEU A 109 31.31 -5.68 -30.89
C LEU A 109 32.79 -5.91 -31.27
N GLY A 110 33.05 -6.35 -32.49
CA GLY A 110 34.38 -6.76 -32.92
C GLY A 110 34.91 -7.90 -32.04
N GLN A 111 36.04 -7.66 -31.34
CA GLN A 111 36.63 -8.65 -30.44
C GLN A 111 36.11 -8.54 -28.99
N GLN A 112 35.36 -7.47 -28.67
CA GLN A 112 34.84 -7.28 -27.33
C GLN A 112 33.58 -8.10 -27.13
N ARG A 113 33.45 -8.69 -25.94
CA ARG A 113 32.26 -9.41 -25.50
C ARG A 113 31.92 -9.04 -24.08
N SER A 114 30.61 -9.03 -23.75
CA SER A 114 30.11 -8.81 -22.42
C SER A 114 28.97 -9.76 -22.12
N TYR A 115 28.70 -10.01 -20.85
CA TYR A 115 27.67 -10.94 -20.38
C TYR A 115 26.91 -10.30 -19.22
N LEU A 116 25.59 -10.48 -19.22
CA LEU A 116 24.74 -10.01 -18.14
C LEU A 116 23.72 -11.10 -17.79
N ARG A 117 23.70 -11.50 -16.53
CA ARG A 117 22.70 -12.41 -16.00
C ARG A 117 21.41 -11.62 -15.72
N VAL A 118 20.24 -12.14 -16.18
CA VAL A 118 18.94 -11.45 -16.13
C VAL A 118 17.84 -12.30 -15.51
N ASP A 119 18.20 -13.19 -14.59
CA ASP A 119 17.20 -13.91 -13.78
C ASP A 119 16.65 -13.04 -12.64
N ASP A 120 15.51 -13.47 -12.05
CA ASP A 120 14.82 -12.71 -11.01
C ASP A 120 15.73 -12.46 -9.77
N GLY A 121 16.67 -13.37 -9.47
CA GLY A 121 17.60 -13.25 -8.34
C GLY A 121 18.78 -12.31 -8.56
N SER A 122 19.03 -11.84 -9.78
CA SER A 122 20.14 -10.94 -10.12
C SER A 122 19.71 -9.51 -10.44
N ALA A 123 18.42 -9.20 -10.34
CA ALA A 123 17.89 -7.84 -10.50
C ALA A 123 18.43 -6.88 -9.43
N LEU A 124 18.54 -5.61 -9.77
CA LEU A 124 18.90 -4.55 -8.83
C LEU A 124 17.88 -4.46 -7.70
N SER A 125 18.35 -4.32 -6.47
CA SER A 125 17.48 -4.25 -5.30
C SER A 125 16.68 -2.96 -5.27
N LEU A 126 15.36 -3.09 -5.09
CA LEU A 126 14.42 -1.97 -4.94
C LEU A 126 13.96 -1.79 -3.48
N SER A 127 14.51 -2.55 -2.53
CA SER A 127 14.06 -2.56 -1.12
C SER A 127 14.20 -1.22 -0.39
N SER A 128 15.07 -0.33 -0.88
CA SER A 128 15.30 1.00 -0.32
C SER A 128 14.39 2.08 -0.93
N PHE A 129 13.52 1.73 -1.87
CA PHE A 129 12.64 2.67 -2.58
C PHE A 129 11.17 2.37 -2.32
N ASP A 130 10.33 3.41 -2.37
CA ASP A 130 8.89 3.26 -2.24
C ASP A 130 8.28 2.82 -3.59
N VAL A 131 8.33 1.52 -3.86
CA VAL A 131 7.81 0.88 -5.09
C VAL A 131 6.57 0.02 -4.84
N SER A 132 5.95 0.13 -3.67
CA SER A 132 4.79 -0.64 -3.25
C SER A 132 3.50 -0.22 -3.95
N GLY A 133 2.53 -1.13 -4.03
CA GLY A 133 1.22 -0.90 -4.62
C GLY A 133 0.51 -2.21 -4.97
N GLU A 134 -0.60 -2.11 -5.70
CA GLU A 134 -1.29 -3.28 -6.23
C GLU A 134 -0.50 -3.90 -7.39
N VAL A 135 -0.36 -5.23 -7.38
CA VAL A 135 0.29 -5.96 -8.46
C VAL A 135 -0.71 -6.13 -9.62
N VAL A 136 -0.40 -5.55 -10.77
CA VAL A 136 -1.22 -5.69 -11.98
C VAL A 136 -0.74 -6.92 -12.77
N GLN A 137 -1.60 -7.92 -12.90
CA GLN A 137 -1.26 -9.14 -13.62
C GLN A 137 -1.60 -8.99 -15.10
N LYS A 138 -0.64 -9.22 -15.99
CA LYS A 138 -0.80 -9.17 -17.47
C LYS A 138 -1.47 -7.89 -17.98
N GLY A 139 -1.34 -6.77 -17.29
CA GLY A 139 -1.95 -5.51 -17.69
C GLY A 139 -3.49 -5.45 -17.59
N ILE A 140 -4.12 -6.43 -16.94
CA ILE A 140 -5.58 -6.52 -16.77
C ILE A 140 -5.94 -6.15 -15.34
N LYS A 141 -6.92 -5.25 -15.17
CA LYS A 141 -7.53 -4.91 -13.90
C LYS A 141 -8.99 -5.34 -13.88
N GLY A 142 -9.46 -5.81 -12.73
CA GLY A 142 -10.83 -6.21 -12.52
C GLY A 142 -11.37 -5.78 -11.16
N PHE A 143 -12.66 -5.42 -11.10
CA PHE A 143 -13.33 -5.04 -9.87
C PHE A 143 -14.65 -5.78 -9.74
N ILE A 144 -14.78 -6.59 -8.68
CA ILE A 144 -16.00 -7.35 -8.38
C ILE A 144 -16.81 -6.58 -7.34
N TYR A 145 -18.11 -6.41 -7.58
CA TYR A 145 -19.01 -5.76 -6.64
C TYR A 145 -20.37 -6.47 -6.60
N GLY A 146 -21.14 -6.24 -5.56
CA GLY A 146 -22.48 -6.77 -5.40
C GLY A 146 -23.49 -5.65 -5.15
N ASP A 147 -24.76 -5.98 -5.21
CA ASP A 147 -25.87 -5.11 -4.86
C ASP A 147 -25.92 -4.77 -3.36
N ARG A 148 -25.29 -5.59 -2.53
CA ARG A 148 -25.23 -5.48 -1.06
C ARG A 148 -24.03 -6.22 -0.48
N GLY A 149 -23.85 -6.14 0.85
CA GLY A 149 -22.69 -6.74 1.53
C GLY A 149 -22.90 -8.16 2.05
N VAL A 150 -24.17 -8.57 2.26
CA VAL A 150 -24.52 -9.90 2.78
C VAL A 150 -25.83 -10.36 2.12
N TRP A 151 -25.89 -11.64 1.77
CA TRP A 151 -27.03 -12.33 1.18
C TRP A 151 -27.56 -13.40 2.12
N ARG A 152 -28.75 -13.91 1.85
CA ARG A 152 -29.36 -15.04 2.55
C ARG A 152 -29.32 -16.30 1.70
N PRO A 153 -29.32 -17.47 2.30
CA PRO A 153 -29.66 -18.68 1.57
C PRO A 153 -31.00 -18.53 0.83
N GLY A 154 -31.04 -18.90 -0.45
CA GLY A 154 -32.18 -18.71 -1.33
C GLY A 154 -32.24 -17.36 -2.07
N ASP A 155 -31.32 -16.44 -1.76
CA ASP A 155 -31.20 -15.19 -2.53
C ASP A 155 -30.46 -15.43 -3.85
N THR A 156 -30.77 -14.60 -4.85
CA THR A 156 -29.91 -14.44 -6.01
C THR A 156 -28.88 -13.35 -5.70
N LEU A 157 -27.58 -13.70 -5.81
CA LEU A 157 -26.51 -12.76 -5.70
C LEU A 157 -26.37 -12.00 -7.04
N HIS A 158 -26.71 -10.73 -7.06
CA HIS A 158 -26.48 -9.88 -8.22
C HIS A 158 -25.04 -9.31 -8.13
N LEU A 159 -24.15 -9.88 -8.94
CA LEU A 159 -22.72 -9.55 -8.92
C LEU A 159 -22.35 -8.84 -10.21
N GLY A 160 -21.72 -7.70 -10.08
CA GLY A 160 -21.09 -6.97 -11.18
C GLY A 160 -19.60 -7.22 -11.22
N PHE A 161 -19.04 -7.26 -12.42
CA PHE A 161 -17.61 -7.28 -12.68
C PHE A 161 -17.26 -6.18 -13.69
N MET A 162 -16.34 -5.31 -13.33
CA MET A 162 -15.76 -4.33 -14.23
C MET A 162 -14.40 -4.79 -14.70
N LEU A 163 -14.19 -4.84 -16.00
CA LEU A 163 -12.94 -5.22 -16.66
C LEU A 163 -12.29 -3.98 -17.28
N ASN A 164 -11.03 -3.76 -16.97
CA ASN A 164 -10.18 -2.77 -17.63
C ASN A 164 -8.97 -3.47 -18.28
N ASP A 165 -9.01 -3.61 -19.59
CA ASP A 165 -7.91 -4.09 -20.43
C ASP A 165 -7.33 -2.92 -21.24
N ARG A 166 -6.48 -2.11 -20.60
CA ARG A 166 -5.88 -0.92 -21.23
C ARG A 166 -5.00 -1.28 -22.42
N SER A 167 -4.33 -2.41 -22.34
CA SER A 167 -3.38 -2.87 -23.37
C SER A 167 -4.09 -3.55 -24.53
N ARG A 168 -5.42 -3.72 -24.47
CA ARG A 168 -6.23 -4.44 -25.46
C ARG A 168 -5.67 -5.81 -25.79
N MET A 169 -5.22 -6.53 -24.77
CA MET A 169 -4.64 -7.86 -24.87
C MET A 169 -5.68 -8.93 -25.16
N LEU A 170 -6.93 -8.70 -24.77
CA LEU A 170 -8.01 -9.64 -24.90
C LEU A 170 -8.68 -9.50 -26.29
N PRO A 171 -8.92 -10.62 -26.99
CA PRO A 171 -9.70 -10.60 -28.22
C PRO A 171 -11.15 -10.17 -27.96
N ALA A 172 -11.80 -9.66 -28.99
CA ALA A 172 -13.22 -9.32 -28.92
C ALA A 172 -14.05 -10.55 -28.48
N ASN A 173 -15.04 -10.33 -27.61
CA ASN A 173 -15.87 -11.37 -27.01
C ASN A 173 -15.11 -12.44 -26.21
N HIS A 174 -13.97 -12.08 -25.64
CA HIS A 174 -13.25 -12.98 -24.73
C HIS A 174 -14.13 -13.41 -23.56
N PRO A 175 -14.17 -14.72 -23.20
CA PRO A 175 -15.03 -15.18 -22.12
C PRO A 175 -14.58 -14.64 -20.76
N VAL A 176 -15.54 -14.10 -20.00
CA VAL A 176 -15.42 -13.75 -18.58
C VAL A 176 -16.19 -14.84 -17.80
N ILE A 177 -15.48 -15.59 -17.00
CA ILE A 177 -16.01 -16.74 -16.27
C ILE A 177 -16.10 -16.37 -14.79
N MET A 178 -17.32 -16.38 -14.22
CA MET A 178 -17.53 -16.19 -12.79
C MET A 178 -17.86 -17.52 -12.13
N GLU A 179 -17.14 -17.81 -11.06
CA GLU A 179 -17.28 -19.05 -10.28
C GLU A 179 -17.56 -18.69 -8.81
N LEU A 180 -18.58 -19.30 -8.25
CA LEU A 180 -18.99 -19.15 -6.86
C LEU A 180 -18.61 -20.41 -6.08
N TYR A 181 -17.86 -20.24 -5.00
CA TYR A 181 -17.40 -21.33 -4.12
C TYR A 181 -18.05 -21.20 -2.75
N ASN A 182 -18.55 -22.30 -2.22
CA ASN A 182 -19.14 -22.36 -0.89
C ASN A 182 -18.06 -22.27 0.23
N PRO A 183 -18.45 -22.19 1.52
CA PRO A 183 -17.49 -22.09 2.63
C PRO A 183 -16.54 -23.30 2.77
N LEU A 184 -16.85 -24.43 2.14
CA LEU A 184 -16.00 -25.63 2.10
C LEU A 184 -15.01 -25.61 0.92
N GLY A 185 -14.98 -24.53 0.13
CA GLY A 185 -14.12 -24.39 -1.05
C GLY A 185 -14.61 -25.20 -2.28
N GLN A 186 -15.84 -25.74 -2.26
CA GLN A 186 -16.41 -26.47 -3.38
C GLN A 186 -17.05 -25.51 -4.37
N LEU A 187 -16.83 -25.75 -5.68
CA LEU A 187 -17.51 -25.01 -6.73
C LEU A 187 -19.03 -25.22 -6.64
N TYR A 188 -19.75 -24.12 -6.41
CA TYR A 188 -21.20 -24.15 -6.29
C TYR A 188 -21.91 -23.78 -7.61
N LEU A 189 -21.43 -22.72 -8.27
CA LEU A 189 -22.03 -22.26 -9.53
C LEU A 189 -20.96 -21.63 -10.42
N ARG A 190 -21.06 -21.87 -11.74
CA ARG A 190 -20.22 -21.24 -12.77
C ARG A 190 -21.11 -20.60 -13.82
N LYS A 191 -20.80 -19.36 -14.20
CA LYS A 191 -21.43 -18.68 -15.31
C LYS A 191 -20.39 -18.01 -16.21
N THR A 192 -20.66 -18.00 -17.52
CA THR A 192 -19.76 -17.39 -18.52
C THR A 192 -20.53 -16.33 -19.30
N GLN A 193 -19.90 -15.19 -19.50
CA GLN A 193 -20.37 -14.13 -20.40
C GLN A 193 -19.25 -13.73 -21.37
N THR A 194 -19.64 -13.45 -22.62
CA THR A 194 -18.70 -13.00 -23.67
C THR A 194 -18.96 -11.57 -24.12
N LYS A 195 -20.07 -10.97 -23.67
CA LYS A 195 -20.45 -9.60 -24.01
C LYS A 195 -20.71 -8.82 -22.73
N GLY A 196 -20.02 -7.70 -22.58
CA GLY A 196 -20.22 -6.70 -21.56
C GLY A 196 -20.50 -5.33 -22.18
N GLU A 197 -21.16 -4.44 -21.45
CA GLU A 197 -21.41 -3.06 -21.89
C GLU A 197 -20.31 -2.16 -21.30
N ALA A 198 -19.46 -1.58 -22.16
CA ALA A 198 -18.31 -0.76 -21.76
C ALA A 198 -17.42 -1.40 -20.67
N GLY A 199 -17.17 -2.71 -20.74
CA GLY A 199 -16.39 -3.47 -19.77
C GLY A 199 -17.16 -3.87 -18.50
N LEU A 200 -18.46 -3.58 -18.38
CA LEU A 200 -19.31 -4.05 -17.29
C LEU A 200 -19.99 -5.36 -17.65
N TYR A 201 -19.87 -6.34 -16.76
CA TYR A 201 -20.51 -7.65 -16.84
C TYR A 201 -21.37 -7.84 -15.59
N VAL A 202 -22.56 -8.41 -15.75
CA VAL A 202 -23.48 -8.68 -14.64
C VAL A 202 -23.81 -10.16 -14.60
N PHE A 203 -23.71 -10.76 -13.42
CA PHE A 203 -23.97 -12.17 -13.19
C PHE A 203 -25.02 -12.34 -12.08
N ASP A 204 -26.11 -13.04 -12.39
CA ASP A 204 -27.08 -13.47 -11.39
C ASP A 204 -26.69 -14.87 -10.91
N MET A 205 -26.32 -14.98 -9.65
CA MET A 205 -25.83 -16.21 -9.03
C MET A 205 -26.85 -16.68 -7.97
N PRO A 206 -27.90 -17.43 -8.35
CA PRO A 206 -28.90 -17.92 -7.40
C PRO A 206 -28.30 -18.93 -6.42
N THR A 207 -28.77 -18.88 -5.19
CA THR A 207 -28.46 -19.88 -4.16
C THR A 207 -29.73 -20.62 -3.75
N GLU A 208 -29.56 -21.89 -3.31
CA GLU A 208 -30.67 -22.69 -2.78
C GLU A 208 -31.04 -22.22 -1.36
N PRO A 209 -32.31 -22.45 -0.91
CA PRO A 209 -32.75 -22.06 0.44
C PRO A 209 -31.97 -22.76 1.58
N ASP A 210 -31.35 -23.87 1.31
CA ASP A 210 -30.52 -24.66 2.23
C ASP A 210 -29.01 -24.42 2.01
N ALA A 211 -28.62 -23.44 1.19
CA ALA A 211 -27.23 -23.12 0.96
C ALA A 211 -26.51 -22.81 2.29
N PRO A 212 -25.29 -23.33 2.49
CA PRO A 212 -24.57 -23.16 3.73
C PRO A 212 -24.26 -21.66 4.00
N THR A 213 -24.46 -21.24 5.24
CA THR A 213 -24.08 -19.91 5.70
C THR A 213 -22.57 -19.81 5.92
N GLY A 214 -22.03 -18.60 5.84
CA GLY A 214 -20.61 -18.32 6.10
C GLY A 214 -19.93 -17.52 5.00
N ALA A 215 -18.62 -17.66 4.94
CA ALA A 215 -17.79 -16.98 3.97
C ALA A 215 -17.72 -17.76 2.66
N TRP A 216 -18.22 -17.17 1.60
CA TRP A 216 -18.16 -17.67 0.24
C TRP A 216 -17.08 -16.91 -0.54
N ASN A 217 -16.52 -17.52 -1.57
CA ASN A 217 -15.59 -16.87 -2.47
C ASN A 217 -16.17 -16.83 -3.88
N VAL A 218 -16.04 -15.69 -4.53
CA VAL A 218 -16.32 -15.56 -5.97
C VAL A 218 -14.99 -15.29 -6.68
N ASN A 219 -14.73 -16.08 -7.71
CA ASN A 219 -13.58 -15.92 -8.61
C ASN A 219 -14.08 -15.50 -9.99
N VAL A 220 -13.42 -14.52 -10.59
CA VAL A 220 -13.62 -14.15 -11.99
C VAL A 220 -12.34 -14.41 -12.76
N ASN A 221 -12.43 -15.32 -13.73
CA ASN A 221 -11.33 -15.72 -14.59
C ASN A 221 -11.47 -15.06 -15.96
N VAL A 222 -10.45 -14.29 -16.37
CA VAL A 222 -10.39 -13.62 -17.65
C VAL A 222 -8.94 -13.41 -18.09
N GLY A 223 -8.60 -13.75 -19.33
CA GLY A 223 -7.25 -13.55 -19.90
C GLY A 223 -6.13 -14.30 -19.14
N GLY A 224 -6.49 -15.37 -18.41
CA GLY A 224 -5.55 -16.12 -17.56
C GLY A 224 -5.17 -15.37 -16.26
N VAL A 225 -6.00 -14.39 -15.84
CA VAL A 225 -5.94 -13.71 -14.54
C VAL A 225 -7.19 -14.09 -13.76
N THR A 226 -7.04 -14.27 -12.44
CA THR A 226 -8.14 -14.55 -11.53
C THR A 226 -8.32 -13.41 -10.54
N PHE A 227 -9.52 -12.84 -10.50
CA PHE A 227 -9.93 -11.86 -9.51
C PHE A 227 -10.80 -12.54 -8.46
N THR A 228 -10.52 -12.31 -7.18
CA THR A 228 -11.24 -12.97 -6.08
C THR A 228 -11.89 -11.94 -5.17
N LYS A 229 -13.13 -12.22 -4.74
CA LYS A 229 -13.83 -11.46 -3.71
C LYS A 229 -14.50 -12.38 -2.72
N ARG A 230 -14.33 -12.08 -1.44
CA ARG A 230 -15.03 -12.78 -0.36
C ARG A 230 -16.43 -12.19 -0.19
N LEU A 231 -17.44 -13.06 -0.13
CA LEU A 231 -18.84 -12.74 0.08
C LEU A 231 -19.32 -13.37 1.39
N ARG A 232 -20.42 -12.87 1.93
CA ARG A 232 -21.09 -13.44 3.09
C ARG A 232 -22.49 -13.85 2.76
N ILE A 233 -22.84 -15.09 3.05
CA ILE A 233 -24.23 -15.59 3.02
C ILE A 233 -24.59 -15.98 4.44
N GLU A 234 -25.54 -15.25 5.03
CA GLU A 234 -25.92 -15.39 6.42
C GLU A 234 -27.45 -15.39 6.58
N THR A 235 -27.95 -16.07 7.61
CA THR A 235 -29.37 -15.97 7.99
C THR A 235 -29.60 -14.62 8.67
N ILE A 236 -29.86 -13.58 7.89
CA ILE A 236 -30.07 -12.24 8.43
C ILE A 236 -31.58 -12.02 8.61
N LYS A 237 -31.97 -11.58 9.81
CA LYS A 237 -33.29 -10.99 10.05
C LYS A 237 -33.16 -9.46 9.91
N PRO A 238 -33.97 -8.79 9.08
CA PRO A 238 -33.95 -7.32 9.03
C PRO A 238 -34.28 -6.74 10.39
N ASN A 239 -33.72 -5.56 10.69
CA ASN A 239 -34.17 -4.77 11.81
C ASN A 239 -35.67 -4.51 11.67
N ARG A 240 -36.42 -4.69 12.72
CA ARG A 240 -37.84 -4.35 12.83
C ARG A 240 -38.02 -3.13 13.72
N LEU A 241 -36.97 -2.77 14.45
CA LEU A 241 -36.92 -1.63 15.36
C LEU A 241 -35.94 -0.61 14.80
N LYS A 242 -36.33 0.65 14.86
CA LYS A 242 -35.46 1.80 14.68
C LYS A 242 -34.90 2.20 16.04
N ILE A 243 -33.60 2.16 16.17
CA ILE A 243 -32.87 2.45 17.40
C ILE A 243 -32.11 3.74 17.20
N SER A 244 -32.29 4.72 18.07
CA SER A 244 -31.61 6.01 18.05
C SER A 244 -30.87 6.18 19.37
N LEU A 245 -29.55 6.07 19.33
CA LEU A 245 -28.69 6.33 20.50
C LEU A 245 -28.01 7.69 20.35
N THR A 246 -28.39 8.65 21.18
CA THR A 246 -27.87 10.02 21.17
C THR A 246 -26.90 10.22 22.32
N MET A 247 -25.67 10.61 22.00
CA MET A 247 -24.64 10.96 22.95
C MET A 247 -24.48 12.49 22.98
N PRO A 248 -24.68 13.16 24.11
CA PRO A 248 -24.56 14.62 24.19
C PRO A 248 -23.10 15.11 24.06
N GLN A 249 -22.13 14.25 24.41
CA GLN A 249 -20.72 14.58 24.31
C GLN A 249 -20.19 14.25 22.92
N LYS A 250 -19.56 15.22 22.25
CA LYS A 250 -18.85 15.00 20.97
C LYS A 250 -17.60 14.13 21.12
N LYS A 251 -16.98 14.13 22.31
CA LYS A 251 -15.81 13.30 22.67
C LYS A 251 -16.02 12.72 24.06
N LEU A 252 -15.86 11.43 24.19
CA LEU A 252 -15.90 10.72 25.46
C LEU A 252 -14.52 10.82 26.13
N LEU A 253 -14.49 10.97 27.43
CA LEU A 253 -13.25 11.02 28.21
C LEU A 253 -13.19 9.82 29.17
N ARG A 254 -12.02 9.19 29.26
CA ARG A 254 -11.76 8.11 30.19
C ARG A 254 -12.09 8.53 31.63
N GLY A 255 -12.83 7.67 32.35
CA GLY A 255 -13.21 7.89 33.75
C GLY A 255 -14.33 8.91 33.95
N GLU A 256 -14.85 9.56 32.90
CA GLU A 256 -16.01 10.44 33.01
C GLU A 256 -17.31 9.67 32.74
N PRO A 257 -18.40 10.05 33.42
CA PRO A 257 -19.68 9.44 33.15
C PRO A 257 -20.20 9.81 31.76
N LEU A 258 -20.72 8.81 31.05
CA LEU A 258 -21.49 8.98 29.82
C LEU A 258 -22.97 8.91 30.19
N ASP A 259 -23.72 9.94 29.85
CA ASP A 259 -25.19 9.95 29.89
C ASP A 259 -25.67 9.98 28.40
N ALA A 260 -26.12 8.85 27.90
CA ALA A 260 -26.65 8.76 26.55
C ALA A 260 -28.15 8.48 26.59
N ALA A 261 -28.93 9.10 25.71
CA ALA A 261 -30.34 8.85 25.53
C ALA A 261 -30.58 7.89 24.38
N MET A 262 -31.31 6.82 24.62
CA MET A 262 -31.75 5.88 23.61
C MET A 262 -33.27 5.99 23.42
N HIS A 263 -33.71 6.02 22.16
CA HIS A 263 -35.11 5.92 21.79
C HIS A 263 -35.28 4.77 20.80
N VAL A 264 -36.32 3.96 21.00
CA VAL A 264 -36.60 2.79 20.16
C VAL A 264 -38.07 2.81 19.75
N GLU A 265 -38.30 2.65 18.46
CA GLU A 265 -39.61 2.55 17.86
C GLU A 265 -39.67 1.42 16.83
N TRP A 266 -40.83 0.86 16.59
CA TRP A 266 -41.03 -0.06 15.46
C TRP A 266 -40.93 0.72 14.15
N LEU A 267 -40.47 0.10 13.07
CA LEU A 267 -40.34 0.77 11.76
C LEU A 267 -41.65 1.38 11.24
N GLN A 268 -42.80 0.85 11.66
CA GLN A 268 -44.10 1.41 11.36
C GLN A 268 -44.51 2.58 12.31
N GLY A 269 -43.61 3.06 13.15
CA GLY A 269 -43.85 4.21 14.04
C GLY A 269 -44.50 3.86 15.39
N ALA A 270 -44.83 2.61 15.67
CA ALA A 270 -45.35 2.19 16.96
C ALA A 270 -44.27 2.20 18.03
N THR A 271 -44.59 2.56 19.28
CA THR A 271 -43.67 2.59 20.41
C THR A 271 -43.18 1.20 20.76
N ALA A 272 -41.83 1.04 20.90
CA ALA A 272 -41.17 -0.22 21.31
C ALA A 272 -40.98 -0.23 22.84
N ARG A 273 -42.05 -0.57 23.57
CA ARG A 273 -42.12 -0.50 25.02
C ARG A 273 -41.56 -1.73 25.73
N ASN A 274 -40.88 -1.49 26.86
CA ASN A 274 -40.39 -2.54 27.77
C ASN A 274 -39.48 -3.61 27.13
N LEU A 275 -38.74 -3.26 26.08
CA LEU A 275 -37.84 -4.17 25.41
C LEU A 275 -36.48 -4.19 26.08
N LYS A 276 -35.90 -5.40 26.19
CA LYS A 276 -34.52 -5.56 26.70
C LYS A 276 -33.52 -5.07 25.68
N TYR A 277 -32.43 -4.49 26.17
CA TYR A 277 -31.31 -4.10 25.32
C TYR A 277 -29.98 -4.47 25.92
N ASP A 278 -28.97 -4.61 25.09
CA ASP A 278 -27.56 -4.60 25.46
C ASP A 278 -26.76 -3.67 24.52
N ILE A 279 -25.70 -3.09 25.11
CA ILE A 279 -24.77 -2.21 24.38
C ILE A 279 -23.35 -2.68 24.70
N GLN A 280 -22.56 -2.93 23.65
CA GLN A 280 -21.16 -3.29 23.78
C GLN A 280 -20.30 -2.30 23.00
N GLY A 281 -19.25 -1.76 23.63
CA GLY A 281 -18.30 -0.85 23.03
C GLY A 281 -17.00 -1.54 22.64
N THR A 282 -16.52 -1.32 21.45
CA THR A 282 -15.18 -1.72 20.98
C THR A 282 -14.35 -0.47 20.72
N PHE A 283 -13.15 -0.41 21.26
CA PHE A 283 -12.24 0.73 21.19
C PHE A 283 -11.02 0.35 20.36
N ILE A 284 -10.70 1.16 19.34
CA ILE A 284 -9.56 0.95 18.45
C ILE A 284 -8.73 2.23 18.35
N SER A 285 -7.43 2.10 18.09
CA SER A 285 -6.55 3.25 17.88
C SER A 285 -6.96 4.07 16.65
N THR A 286 -6.88 5.40 16.75
CA THR A 286 -7.12 6.34 15.64
C THR A 286 -6.11 7.49 15.72
N PRO A 287 -5.69 8.07 14.58
CA PRO A 287 -4.79 9.22 14.60
C PRO A 287 -5.34 10.37 15.46
N THR A 288 -4.49 10.91 16.33
CA THR A 288 -4.83 12.05 17.20
C THR A 288 -4.58 13.36 16.46
N ILE A 289 -5.64 14.03 16.05
CA ILE A 289 -5.56 15.28 15.28
C ILE A 289 -6.32 16.39 16.02
N PHE A 290 -5.63 17.52 16.23
CA PHE A 290 -6.24 18.76 16.73
C PHE A 290 -6.15 19.84 15.65
N PRO A 291 -7.28 20.42 15.20
CA PRO A 291 -7.33 21.35 14.05
C PRO A 291 -6.37 22.55 14.16
N GLY A 292 -6.15 23.05 15.38
CA GLY A 292 -5.22 24.15 15.66
C GLY A 292 -3.73 23.77 15.61
N TYR A 293 -3.40 22.48 15.54
CA TYR A 293 -2.04 21.94 15.67
C TYR A 293 -1.67 20.98 14.53
N LYS A 294 -2.04 21.30 13.30
CA LYS A 294 -1.89 20.41 12.11
C LYS A 294 -0.47 19.90 11.85
N LYS A 295 0.56 20.60 12.32
CA LYS A 295 1.98 20.21 12.16
C LYS A 295 2.57 19.50 13.37
N PHE A 296 1.76 19.23 14.40
CA PHE A 296 2.17 18.53 15.60
C PHE A 296 1.75 17.06 15.54
N TYR A 297 2.60 16.19 16.05
CA TYR A 297 2.33 14.78 16.29
C TYR A 297 1.90 14.60 17.73
N PHE A 298 0.81 13.87 17.97
CA PHE A 298 0.24 13.62 19.29
C PHE A 298 0.16 12.12 19.61
N ASP A 299 0.47 11.25 18.67
CA ASP A 299 0.51 9.81 18.91
C ASP A 299 1.92 9.37 19.31
N ASP A 300 2.01 8.38 20.19
CA ASP A 300 3.27 7.80 20.63
C ASP A 300 3.59 6.54 19.79
N PRO A 301 4.55 6.62 18.86
CA PRO A 301 4.90 5.48 18.01
C PRO A 301 5.58 4.33 18.79
N SER A 302 5.97 4.58 20.04
CA SER A 302 6.52 3.55 20.93
C SER A 302 5.45 2.77 21.70
N LYS A 303 4.16 3.03 21.47
CA LYS A 303 3.05 2.33 22.11
C LYS A 303 2.23 1.56 21.10
N ILE A 304 1.85 0.35 21.48
CA ILE A 304 0.95 -0.50 20.69
C ILE A 304 -0.35 -0.61 21.48
N PHE A 305 -1.47 -0.39 20.84
CA PHE A 305 -2.79 -0.60 21.39
C PHE A 305 -3.56 -1.56 20.51
N ASN A 306 -3.86 -2.72 21.05
CA ASN A 306 -4.82 -3.66 20.47
C ASN A 306 -6.23 -3.20 20.80
N SER A 307 -7.23 -3.67 20.09
CA SER A 307 -8.62 -3.35 20.40
C SER A 307 -8.99 -3.84 21.80
N GLU A 308 -9.72 -3.02 22.54
CA GLU A 308 -10.32 -3.39 23.84
C GLU A 308 -11.85 -3.31 23.76
N GLU A 309 -12.54 -4.22 24.44
CA GLU A 309 -13.99 -4.23 24.53
C GLU A 309 -14.45 -3.74 25.92
N SER A 310 -15.56 -2.99 25.95
CA SER A 310 -16.21 -2.63 27.20
C SER A 310 -16.97 -3.82 27.81
N LYS A 311 -17.29 -3.72 29.08
CA LYS A 311 -18.35 -4.54 29.67
C LYS A 311 -19.67 -4.24 28.95
N VAL A 312 -20.51 -5.27 28.82
CA VAL A 312 -21.85 -5.12 28.25
C VAL A 312 -22.72 -4.30 29.21
N ILE A 313 -23.39 -3.29 28.67
CA ILE A 313 -24.37 -2.46 29.38
C ILE A 313 -25.74 -3.00 29.00
N SER A 314 -26.52 -3.44 29.99
CA SER A 314 -27.85 -4.04 29.74
C SER A 314 -28.92 -3.26 30.49
N GLY A 315 -30.14 -3.25 29.93
CA GLY A 315 -31.27 -2.60 30.52
C GLY A 315 -32.59 -2.93 29.80
N THR A 316 -33.63 -2.13 30.09
CA THR A 316 -34.95 -2.26 29.46
C THR A 316 -35.47 -0.85 29.12
N THR A 317 -36.10 -0.69 27.98
CA THR A 317 -36.77 0.56 27.59
C THR A 317 -38.01 0.77 28.47
N ASP A 318 -38.40 2.01 28.66
CA ASP A 318 -39.63 2.37 29.34
C ASP A 318 -40.91 2.15 28.48
N ALA A 319 -42.08 2.54 29.01
CA ALA A 319 -43.34 2.42 28.29
C ALA A 319 -43.43 3.34 27.05
N ALA A 320 -42.57 4.34 26.93
CA ALA A 320 -42.47 5.24 25.77
C ALA A 320 -41.33 4.84 24.80
N GLY A 321 -40.65 3.72 25.03
CA GLY A 321 -39.54 3.26 24.21
C GLY A 321 -38.20 3.96 24.50
N ASN A 322 -38.09 4.68 25.62
CA ASN A 322 -36.85 5.39 25.95
C ASN A 322 -36.02 4.65 27.01
N ALA A 323 -34.71 4.90 26.98
CA ALA A 323 -33.79 4.50 28.03
C ALA A 323 -32.68 5.54 28.23
N ILE A 324 -32.24 5.73 29.48
CA ILE A 324 -31.07 6.54 29.81
C ILE A 324 -29.92 5.58 30.10
N ILE A 325 -28.89 5.65 29.29
CA ILE A 325 -27.70 4.81 29.37
C ILE A 325 -26.65 5.54 30.18
N LYS A 326 -26.36 5.03 31.40
CA LYS A 326 -25.28 5.54 32.22
C LYS A 326 -24.10 4.59 32.19
N ALA A 327 -22.96 5.06 31.76
CA ALA A 327 -21.74 4.27 31.67
C ALA A 327 -20.51 5.07 32.06
N ARG A 328 -19.43 4.36 32.42
CA ARG A 328 -18.10 4.92 32.61
C ARG A 328 -17.09 3.94 32.05
N PHE A 329 -16.20 4.45 31.21
CA PHE A 329 -15.18 3.63 30.55
C PHE A 329 -13.79 3.94 31.07
N GLU A 330 -13.04 2.89 31.43
CA GLU A 330 -11.65 2.96 31.93
C GLU A 330 -10.67 2.34 30.91
N ILE A 331 -10.99 2.44 29.64
CA ILE A 331 -10.30 1.82 28.51
C ILE A 331 -9.08 2.65 28.09
N GLY A 332 -8.02 2.01 27.56
CA GLY A 332 -6.93 2.67 26.86
C GLY A 332 -5.91 3.36 27.77
N ALA A 333 -5.64 2.85 28.98
CA ALA A 333 -4.62 3.42 29.89
C ALA A 333 -3.22 3.53 29.26
N SER A 334 -2.89 2.66 28.29
CA SER A 334 -1.64 2.61 27.55
C SER A 334 -1.77 2.99 26.09
N ALA A 335 -2.90 3.58 25.68
CA ALA A 335 -3.12 3.92 24.27
C ALA A 335 -2.06 4.92 23.74
N PRO A 336 -1.68 4.83 22.45
CA PRO A 336 -0.74 5.76 21.84
C PRO A 336 -1.29 7.19 21.77
N GLY A 337 -2.61 7.33 21.62
CA GLY A 337 -3.30 8.60 21.46
C GLY A 337 -4.81 8.43 21.64
N MET A 338 -5.60 9.11 20.80
CA MET A 338 -7.06 8.96 20.80
C MET A 338 -7.51 7.60 20.29
N LEU A 339 -8.69 7.19 20.72
CA LEU A 339 -9.37 5.98 20.27
C LEU A 339 -10.70 6.34 19.59
N LEU A 340 -11.11 5.46 18.69
CA LEU A 340 -12.45 5.43 18.15
C LEU A 340 -13.26 4.39 18.91
N ALA A 341 -14.30 4.82 19.61
CA ALA A 341 -15.28 3.94 20.26
C ALA A 341 -16.40 3.61 19.29
N SER A 342 -16.67 2.34 19.07
CA SER A 342 -17.81 1.82 18.30
C SER A 342 -18.74 1.09 19.24
N PHE A 343 -19.97 1.58 19.40
CA PHE A 343 -21.01 1.00 20.25
C PHE A 343 -21.99 0.23 19.38
N VAL A 344 -22.17 -1.05 19.68
CA VAL A 344 -23.18 -1.91 19.08
C VAL A 344 -24.31 -2.08 20.09
N THR A 345 -25.50 -1.57 19.73
CA THR A 345 -26.71 -1.68 20.52
C THR A 345 -27.60 -2.77 19.94
N ARG A 346 -28.04 -3.73 20.76
CA ARG A 346 -29.03 -4.73 20.39
C ARG A 346 -30.28 -4.50 21.24
N VAL A 347 -31.44 -4.48 20.61
CA VAL A 347 -32.72 -4.42 21.29
C VAL A 347 -33.53 -5.66 20.95
N TYR A 348 -33.97 -6.38 21.95
CA TYR A 348 -34.58 -7.69 21.85
C TYR A 348 -36.11 -7.58 21.85
N GLU A 349 -36.73 -8.25 20.89
CA GLU A 349 -38.19 -8.47 20.84
C GLU A 349 -38.59 -9.58 21.84
N GLU A 350 -39.86 -9.65 22.21
CA GLU A 350 -40.38 -10.73 23.07
C GLU A 350 -40.20 -12.12 22.46
N SER A 351 -40.13 -12.22 21.13
CA SER A 351 -39.83 -13.45 20.40
C SER A 351 -38.39 -13.95 20.57
N GLY A 352 -37.51 -13.15 21.18
CA GLY A 352 -36.08 -13.40 21.28
C GLY A 352 -35.26 -12.93 20.06
N ASP A 353 -35.91 -12.40 19.03
CA ASP A 353 -35.25 -11.72 17.92
C ASP A 353 -34.72 -10.36 18.39
N PHE A 354 -33.76 -9.78 17.67
CA PHE A 354 -33.23 -8.47 18.01
C PHE A 354 -32.92 -7.63 16.77
N SER A 355 -33.01 -6.33 16.96
CA SER A 355 -32.55 -5.34 16.01
C SER A 355 -31.23 -4.73 16.51
N ILE A 356 -30.36 -4.30 15.59
CA ILE A 356 -29.03 -3.76 15.88
C ILE A 356 -28.91 -2.35 15.35
N ASP A 357 -28.27 -1.48 16.15
CA ASP A 357 -27.74 -0.20 15.71
C ASP A 357 -26.30 -0.03 16.14
N ALA A 358 -25.53 0.78 15.42
CA ALA A 358 -24.13 0.97 15.72
C ALA A 358 -23.72 2.44 15.59
N ASN A 359 -23.25 2.98 16.70
CA ASN A 359 -22.81 4.36 16.83
C ASN A 359 -21.31 4.47 17.06
N ARG A 360 -20.71 5.57 16.62
CA ARG A 360 -19.29 5.85 16.82
C ARG A 360 -19.09 7.17 17.53
N ALA A 361 -18.10 7.21 18.42
CA ALA A 361 -17.68 8.43 19.10
C ALA A 361 -16.14 8.47 19.22
N SER A 362 -15.58 9.68 19.21
CA SER A 362 -14.18 9.85 19.61
C SER A 362 -14.05 9.61 21.10
N TYR A 363 -13.03 8.86 21.49
CA TYR A 363 -12.75 8.57 22.90
C TYR A 363 -11.33 9.00 23.25
N SER A 364 -11.20 9.74 24.33
CA SER A 364 -9.94 10.24 24.85
C SER A 364 -9.49 9.45 26.08
N PRO A 365 -8.40 8.66 26.00
CA PRO A 365 -7.80 8.02 27.16
C PRO A 365 -7.16 8.99 28.15
N TYR A 366 -6.83 10.19 27.69
CA TYR A 366 -6.08 11.19 28.47
C TYR A 366 -6.83 12.52 28.54
N ARG A 367 -6.75 13.19 29.69
CA ARG A 367 -7.30 14.55 29.86
C ARG A 367 -6.50 15.60 29.12
N ARG A 368 -5.20 15.32 28.91
CA ARG A 368 -4.25 16.25 28.34
C ARG A 368 -3.26 15.50 27.47
N TYR A 369 -2.87 16.11 26.36
CA TYR A 369 -2.00 15.57 25.32
C TYR A 369 -0.74 16.41 25.18
N ALA A 370 0.42 15.79 25.22
CA ALA A 370 1.66 16.38 24.76
C ALA A 370 1.76 16.24 23.25
N GLY A 371 2.14 17.28 22.55
CA GLY A 371 2.41 17.28 21.13
C GLY A 371 3.84 17.69 20.83
N ILE A 372 4.41 17.19 19.74
CA ILE A 372 5.74 17.58 19.26
C ILE A 372 5.67 17.91 17.76
N LYS A 373 6.37 18.99 17.37
CA LYS A 373 6.57 19.38 15.99
C LYS A 373 8.05 19.24 15.66
N SER A 374 8.35 18.39 14.70
CA SER A 374 9.69 18.17 14.19
C SER A 374 10.12 19.34 13.29
N PRO A 375 11.40 19.77 13.31
CA PRO A 375 11.96 20.66 12.32
C PRO A 375 12.21 19.99 10.97
N GLN A 376 12.17 18.66 10.89
CA GLN A 376 12.33 17.91 9.65
C GLN A 376 11.16 18.20 8.71
N GLN A 377 11.48 18.61 7.47
CA GLN A 377 10.48 18.86 6.43
C GLN A 377 10.61 17.78 5.37
N ASP A 378 9.47 17.27 4.88
CA ASP A 378 9.33 16.38 3.73
C ASP A 378 10.30 15.18 3.70
N GLY A 379 10.65 14.63 4.87
CA GLY A 379 11.52 13.46 4.98
C GLY A 379 13.01 13.74 4.76
N GLU A 380 13.44 15.01 4.57
CA GLU A 380 14.86 15.34 4.45
C GLU A 380 15.61 15.12 5.77
N PRO A 381 16.81 14.49 5.73
CA PRO A 381 17.63 14.32 6.93
C PRO A 381 18.02 15.68 7.53
N LEU A 382 18.03 15.77 8.84
CA LEU A 382 18.62 16.89 9.56
C LEU A 382 20.14 16.75 9.51
N LYS A 383 20.89 17.88 9.44
CA LYS A 383 22.36 17.86 9.38
C LYS A 383 22.96 17.93 10.78
N THR A 384 23.98 17.10 11.05
CA THR A 384 24.83 17.27 12.24
C THR A 384 25.57 18.61 12.16
N GLY A 385 26.10 19.09 13.27
CA GLY A 385 26.71 20.43 13.35
C GLY A 385 25.71 21.58 13.36
N THR A 386 24.46 21.37 12.93
CA THR A 386 23.40 22.39 12.88
C THR A 386 22.48 22.27 14.10
N GLU A 387 22.05 23.42 14.62
CA GLU A 387 21.09 23.47 15.73
C GLU A 387 19.66 23.53 15.19
N TYR A 388 18.81 22.61 15.63
CA TYR A 388 17.42 22.50 15.21
C TYR A 388 16.47 22.77 16.35
N LYS A 389 15.49 23.64 16.12
CA LYS A 389 14.44 23.99 17.06
C LYS A 389 13.25 23.02 16.95
N TYR A 390 12.94 22.35 18.03
CA TYR A 390 11.74 21.55 18.21
C TYR A 390 10.69 22.36 18.98
N GLU A 391 9.44 22.27 18.56
CA GLU A 391 8.34 22.90 19.26
C GLU A 391 7.50 21.81 19.96
N VAL A 392 7.07 22.07 21.19
CA VAL A 392 6.17 21.19 21.93
C VAL A 392 4.91 21.93 22.33
N ALA A 393 3.80 21.20 22.43
CA ALA A 393 2.53 21.75 22.83
C ALA A 393 1.87 20.88 23.90
N SER A 394 1.09 21.50 24.77
CA SER A 394 0.16 20.83 25.69
C SER A 394 -1.24 21.30 25.37
N VAL A 395 -2.14 20.35 25.10
CA VAL A 395 -3.55 20.61 24.81
C VAL A 395 -4.43 19.67 25.63
N ASP A 396 -5.63 20.12 25.95
CA ASP A 396 -6.64 19.23 26.54
C ASP A 396 -7.25 18.29 25.50
N TYR A 397 -8.09 17.37 25.93
CA TYR A 397 -8.74 16.40 25.03
C TYR A 397 -9.68 17.04 23.99
N LEU A 398 -10.07 18.30 24.16
CA LEU A 398 -10.85 19.07 23.18
C LEU A 398 -9.96 19.87 22.22
N GLY A 399 -8.64 19.95 22.48
CA GLY A 399 -7.67 20.70 21.66
C GLY A 399 -7.43 22.13 22.13
N GLN A 400 -7.89 22.49 23.34
CA GLN A 400 -7.58 23.79 23.95
C GLN A 400 -6.17 23.79 24.51
N ALA A 401 -5.44 24.88 24.36
CA ALA A 401 -4.09 25.05 24.92
C ALA A 401 -4.10 24.95 26.46
N VAL A 402 -3.16 24.18 27.02
CA VAL A 402 -2.97 24.06 28.46
C VAL A 402 -1.65 24.71 28.86
N ALA A 403 -1.76 25.81 29.63
CA ALA A 403 -0.61 26.57 30.10
C ALA A 403 0.18 25.87 31.20
N ASN A 404 1.44 26.25 31.38
CA ASN A 404 2.31 25.85 32.48
C ASN A 404 2.45 24.34 32.72
N THR A 405 2.29 23.53 31.65
CA THR A 405 2.43 22.08 31.69
C THR A 405 3.89 21.67 31.75
N GLU A 406 4.21 20.76 32.68
CA GLU A 406 5.54 20.17 32.79
C GLU A 406 5.67 18.93 31.89
N LEU A 407 6.53 19.04 30.88
CA LEU A 407 6.80 17.99 29.90
C LEU A 407 8.22 17.45 30.09
N GLU A 408 8.35 16.14 30.15
CA GLU A 408 9.65 15.45 30.16
C GLU A 408 10.02 15.07 28.73
N VAL A 409 11.19 15.51 28.29
CA VAL A 409 11.77 15.17 27.00
C VAL A 409 12.85 14.12 27.18
N ARG A 410 12.75 13.02 26.43
CA ARG A 410 13.75 11.96 26.39
C ARG A 410 14.19 11.72 24.96
N VAL A 411 15.48 11.69 24.73
CA VAL A 411 16.07 11.45 23.43
C VAL A 411 16.81 10.13 23.45
N TYR A 412 16.51 9.25 22.53
CA TYR A 412 17.16 7.95 22.35
C TYR A 412 17.90 7.92 21.02
N LYS A 413 19.15 7.46 21.01
CA LYS A 413 19.86 7.13 19.77
C LYS A 413 19.47 5.70 19.40
N VAL A 414 18.80 5.54 18.27
CA VAL A 414 18.29 4.22 17.81
C VAL A 414 19.37 3.58 16.94
N HIS A 415 19.94 2.48 17.42
CA HIS A 415 20.97 1.76 16.70
C HIS A 415 20.35 0.96 15.55
N TRP A 416 20.99 1.00 14.36
CA TRP A 416 20.52 0.37 13.13
C TRP A 416 20.35 -1.16 13.23
N TYR A 417 21.14 -1.86 14.07
CA TYR A 417 21.00 -3.29 14.37
C TYR A 417 19.59 -3.68 14.81
N TRP A 418 18.93 -2.82 15.54
CA TRP A 418 17.59 -3.09 16.04
C TRP A 418 16.54 -3.04 14.92
N TRP A 419 16.68 -2.12 13.98
CA TRP A 419 15.77 -1.98 12.85
C TRP A 419 15.82 -3.18 11.89
N TRP A 420 16.99 -3.83 11.80
CA TRP A 420 17.26 -4.92 10.87
C TRP A 420 17.04 -6.34 11.44
N SER A 421 17.16 -6.52 12.75
CA SER A 421 17.10 -7.85 13.41
C SER A 421 15.70 -8.20 13.96
N SER A 422 14.69 -7.34 13.80
CA SER A 422 13.42 -7.53 14.47
C SER A 422 12.30 -7.93 13.50
N ASP A 423 12.16 -9.22 13.25
CA ASP A 423 10.90 -9.80 12.76
C ASP A 423 9.70 -9.54 13.70
N ASN A 424 9.94 -9.01 14.91
CA ASN A 424 8.94 -8.65 15.92
C ASN A 424 9.33 -7.51 16.88
N GLY A 425 10.33 -6.70 16.57
CA GLY A 425 10.79 -5.63 17.45
C GLY A 425 10.03 -4.32 17.27
N SER A 426 8.97 -4.10 18.00
CA SER A 426 8.31 -2.79 18.03
C SER A 426 9.19 -1.75 18.74
N LEU A 427 9.07 -0.46 18.36
CA LEU A 427 9.72 0.66 19.04
C LEU A 427 9.39 0.67 20.55
N ALA A 428 8.25 0.11 20.95
CA ALA A 428 7.84 -0.14 22.33
C ALA A 428 8.86 -1.03 23.07
N ASN A 429 9.29 -2.12 22.45
CA ASN A 429 10.28 -3.02 23.03
C ASN A 429 11.65 -2.35 23.13
N TYR A 430 12.03 -1.51 22.17
CA TYR A 430 13.28 -0.74 22.22
C TYR A 430 13.30 0.24 23.40
N VAL A 431 12.26 1.04 23.54
CA VAL A 431 12.17 2.08 24.61
C VAL A 431 11.98 1.46 26.01
N SER A 432 11.31 0.31 26.12
CA SER A 432 11.09 -0.39 27.37
C SER A 432 12.26 -1.25 27.85
N ASN A 433 13.22 -1.55 26.95
CA ASN A 433 14.37 -2.37 27.29
C ASN A 433 15.33 -1.59 28.20
N SER A 434 15.67 -2.18 29.36
CA SER A 434 16.55 -1.59 30.37
C SER A 434 17.98 -1.27 29.88
N TYR A 435 18.40 -1.84 28.77
CA TYR A 435 19.70 -1.58 28.16
C TYR A 435 19.74 -0.30 27.31
N ASN A 436 18.58 0.19 26.82
CA ASN A 436 18.50 1.36 25.96
C ASN A 436 18.22 2.61 26.80
N LYS A 437 19.28 3.24 27.30
CA LYS A 437 19.18 4.49 28.06
C LYS A 437 19.02 5.69 27.14
N PRO A 438 18.20 6.69 27.50
CA PRO A 438 18.14 7.94 26.75
C PRO A 438 19.49 8.68 26.79
N VAL A 439 19.94 9.19 25.65
CA VAL A 439 21.18 9.98 25.57
C VAL A 439 21.02 11.38 26.15
N LYS A 440 19.78 11.90 26.20
CA LYS A 440 19.41 13.14 26.88
C LYS A 440 18.07 13.00 27.56
N THR A 441 17.94 13.58 28.76
CA THR A 441 16.67 13.69 29.50
C THR A 441 16.63 15.06 30.17
N PHE A 442 15.56 15.82 29.95
CA PHE A 442 15.33 17.11 30.58
C PHE A 442 13.81 17.40 30.67
N THR A 443 13.48 18.38 31.48
CA THR A 443 12.09 18.84 31.64
C THR A 443 11.94 20.24 31.07
N ILE A 444 10.83 20.49 30.38
CA ILE A 444 10.45 21.80 29.85
C ILE A 444 9.04 22.15 30.29
N ARG A 445 8.77 23.43 30.51
CA ARG A 445 7.45 23.94 30.90
C ARG A 445 6.85 24.77 29.80
N THR A 446 5.60 24.49 29.42
CA THR A 446 4.88 25.29 28.41
C THR A 446 4.54 26.69 28.95
N GLY A 447 4.55 27.66 28.08
CA GLY A 447 4.13 29.03 28.37
C GLY A 447 2.60 29.16 28.52
N THR A 448 2.13 30.40 28.64
CA THR A 448 0.70 30.72 28.77
C THR A 448 -0.13 30.31 27.54
N ASN A 449 0.50 30.22 26.37
CA ASN A 449 -0.11 29.75 25.13
C ASN A 449 -0.09 28.21 24.96
N GLY A 450 0.33 27.47 25.98
CA GLY A 450 0.42 26.01 25.95
C GLY A 450 1.59 25.47 25.11
N THR A 451 2.53 26.29 24.65
CA THR A 451 3.66 25.85 23.82
C THR A 451 5.00 26.14 24.50
N ALA A 452 6.04 25.39 24.11
CA ALA A 452 7.43 25.63 24.45
C ALA A 452 8.33 25.16 23.31
N SER A 453 9.63 25.45 23.40
CA SER A 453 10.59 24.97 22.40
C SER A 453 11.92 24.62 23.04
N PHE A 454 12.65 23.69 22.42
CA PHE A 454 14.02 23.34 22.81
C PHE A 454 14.86 23.09 21.55
N ASN A 455 16.17 23.16 21.74
CA ASN A 455 17.10 22.96 20.64
C ASN A 455 17.85 21.65 20.81
N LEU A 456 18.10 20.96 19.69
CA LEU A 456 19.01 19.82 19.60
C LEU A 456 20.08 20.11 18.57
N LYS A 457 21.32 19.78 18.94
CA LYS A 457 22.50 19.83 18.07
C LYS A 457 23.34 18.60 18.38
N TYR A 458 23.80 17.90 17.35
CA TYR A 458 24.71 16.75 17.45
C TYR A 458 26.01 17.03 16.72
N ALA A 459 27.12 16.52 17.27
CA ALA A 459 28.41 16.55 16.59
C ALA A 459 28.41 15.62 15.37
N ASP A 460 29.33 15.84 14.43
CA ASP A 460 29.40 15.06 13.20
C ASP A 460 29.62 13.55 13.45
N ALA A 461 30.32 13.20 14.52
CA ALA A 461 30.49 11.80 14.94
C ALA A 461 29.22 11.14 15.52
N ASP A 462 28.19 11.93 15.83
CA ASP A 462 26.94 11.48 16.45
C ASP A 462 25.78 11.35 15.48
N TRP A 463 26.08 11.23 14.17
CA TRP A 463 25.05 10.97 13.16
C TRP A 463 24.24 9.71 13.46
N GLY A 464 23.04 9.64 12.91
CA GLY A 464 22.15 8.48 13.08
C GLY A 464 20.69 8.83 13.35
N THR A 465 19.90 7.81 13.62
CA THR A 465 18.48 7.95 13.94
C THR A 465 18.26 8.24 15.41
N TYR A 466 17.45 9.23 15.70
CA TYR A 466 17.06 9.60 17.07
C TYR A 466 15.55 9.55 17.23
N PHE A 467 15.12 8.93 18.31
CA PHE A 467 13.74 8.99 18.78
C PHE A 467 13.62 10.04 19.88
N ILE A 468 12.82 11.07 19.62
CA ILE A 468 12.57 12.17 20.57
C ILE A 468 11.17 11.96 21.15
N SER A 469 11.08 11.56 22.42
CA SER A 469 9.84 11.34 23.14
C SER A 469 9.54 12.53 24.05
N VAL A 470 8.27 12.94 24.11
CA VAL A 470 7.77 13.99 24.99
C VAL A 470 6.62 13.43 25.81
N LYS A 471 6.73 13.46 27.14
CA LYS A 471 5.75 12.92 28.07
C LYS A 471 5.22 14.01 29.00
N ASP A 472 3.91 14.09 29.11
CA ASP A 472 3.25 14.88 30.15
C ASP A 472 3.33 14.12 31.48
N LYS A 473 3.94 14.74 32.50
CA LYS A 473 4.14 14.11 33.83
C LYS A 473 2.85 13.84 34.58
N GLU A 474 1.82 14.63 34.34
CA GLU A 474 0.54 14.52 35.07
C GLU A 474 -0.43 13.59 34.33
N SER A 475 -0.75 13.87 33.07
CA SER A 475 -1.69 13.02 32.28
C SER A 475 -1.11 11.66 31.90
N LYS A 476 0.21 11.48 31.97
CA LYS A 476 0.95 10.29 31.53
C LYS A 476 0.90 10.05 30.03
N HIS A 477 0.28 10.94 29.27
CA HIS A 477 0.34 10.91 27.81
C HIS A 477 1.76 11.15 27.31
N SER A 478 2.15 10.44 26.28
CA SER A 478 3.42 10.65 25.59
C SER A 478 3.21 10.67 24.08
N THR A 479 4.11 11.34 23.41
CA THR A 479 4.23 11.41 21.95
C THR A 479 5.69 11.31 21.56
N GLY A 480 5.98 11.17 20.28
CA GLY A 480 7.36 11.19 19.81
C GLY A 480 7.50 11.26 18.31
N VAL A 481 8.70 11.64 17.87
CA VAL A 481 9.09 11.67 16.46
C VAL A 481 10.45 11.00 16.26
N MET A 482 10.59 10.37 15.10
CA MET A 482 11.86 9.81 14.63
C MET A 482 12.50 10.83 13.70
N ASN A 483 13.76 11.19 13.94
CA ASN A 483 14.54 12.04 13.06
C ASN A 483 15.89 11.43 12.76
N TYR A 484 16.32 11.52 11.51
CA TYR A 484 17.64 11.10 11.09
C TYR A 484 18.55 12.35 10.95
N PHE A 485 19.69 12.33 11.65
CA PHE A 485 20.73 13.35 11.55
C PHE A 485 21.87 12.82 10.69
N ASP A 486 22.14 13.49 9.59
CA ASP A 486 23.15 13.14 8.62
C ASP A 486 24.36 14.08 8.72
N TRP A 487 25.53 13.60 8.32
CA TRP A 487 26.76 14.39 8.37
C TRP A 487 26.77 15.48 7.27
N PRO A 488 27.21 16.74 7.56
CA PRO A 488 27.15 17.85 6.60
C PRO A 488 27.93 17.63 5.31
N TYR A 489 28.93 16.77 5.34
CA TYR A 489 29.80 16.43 4.20
C TYR A 489 29.34 15.17 3.46
N SER A 490 28.15 14.66 3.70
CA SER A 490 27.59 13.47 3.05
C SER A 490 27.22 13.69 1.58
N GLU A 491 27.42 14.88 1.02
CA GLU A 491 27.28 15.11 -0.43
C GLU A 491 28.26 14.27 -1.28
N GLY A 492 29.16 13.49 -0.66
CA GLY A 492 30.10 12.58 -1.31
C GLY A 492 30.39 11.26 -0.56
N ARG A 493 29.80 11.02 0.62
CA ARG A 493 30.14 9.84 1.44
C ARG A 493 28.93 9.39 2.24
N ARG A 494 28.13 8.50 1.69
CA ARG A 494 27.14 7.72 2.45
C ARG A 494 27.77 6.38 2.81
N ASP A 495 28.02 6.22 4.12
CA ASP A 495 28.21 5.00 4.90
C ASP A 495 29.41 4.10 4.64
N ALA A 496 30.36 4.18 5.56
CA ALA A 496 31.44 3.22 5.73
C ALA A 496 30.98 1.86 6.31
N ASP A 497 29.67 1.69 6.67
CA ASP A 497 29.16 0.49 7.35
C ASP A 497 27.88 -0.12 6.77
N GLY A 498 27.60 0.11 5.49
CA GLY A 498 26.45 -0.53 4.84
C GLY A 498 26.53 -0.45 3.33
N SER A 499 26.89 -1.55 2.71
CA SER A 499 27.19 -1.71 1.29
C SER A 499 26.05 -1.40 0.30
N SER A 500 24.89 -0.93 0.75
CA SER A 500 23.74 -0.65 -0.12
C SER A 500 23.53 0.83 -0.44
N SER A 501 24.07 1.76 0.35
CA SER A 501 23.78 3.20 0.16
C SER A 501 24.72 3.92 -0.80
N ALA A 502 25.94 3.43 -1.01
CA ALA A 502 26.90 4.06 -1.92
C ALA A 502 26.45 4.12 -3.38
N ASN A 503 25.53 3.26 -3.79
CA ASN A 503 24.98 3.19 -5.14
C ASN A 503 23.61 3.84 -5.30
N MET A 504 23.05 4.48 -4.25
CA MET A 504 21.74 5.12 -4.31
C MET A 504 21.82 6.56 -4.78
N LEU A 505 20.97 6.88 -5.76
CA LEU A 505 20.74 8.24 -6.24
C LEU A 505 19.44 8.79 -5.61
N THR A 506 19.57 9.81 -4.79
CA THR A 506 18.39 10.48 -4.22
C THR A 506 18.03 11.68 -5.08
N PHE A 507 16.77 11.77 -5.49
CA PHE A 507 16.23 12.89 -6.26
C PHE A 507 14.73 13.07 -5.99
N LYS A 508 14.19 14.21 -6.43
CA LYS A 508 12.76 14.53 -6.31
C LYS A 508 12.23 15.08 -7.63
N THR A 509 10.94 14.90 -7.85
CA THR A 509 10.16 15.61 -8.85
C THR A 509 9.61 16.91 -8.28
N ASP A 510 9.26 17.88 -9.13
CA ASP A 510 8.69 19.17 -8.71
C ASP A 510 7.29 19.05 -8.08
N LYS A 511 6.57 17.96 -8.38
CA LYS A 511 5.25 17.63 -7.82
C LYS A 511 5.15 16.12 -7.57
N ASP A 512 4.24 15.71 -6.69
CA ASP A 512 3.90 14.29 -6.46
C ASP A 512 2.74 13.81 -7.36
N THR A 513 1.96 14.75 -7.92
CA THR A 513 0.78 14.46 -8.75
C THR A 513 0.74 15.34 -9.98
N TYR A 514 0.48 14.73 -11.12
CA TYR A 514 0.42 15.37 -12.44
C TYR A 514 -0.88 15.00 -13.17
N ALA A 515 -1.27 15.88 -14.11
CA ALA A 515 -2.28 15.59 -15.12
C ALA A 515 -1.61 15.19 -16.46
N PRO A 516 -2.25 14.34 -17.27
CA PRO A 516 -1.78 14.08 -18.63
C PRO A 516 -1.60 15.39 -19.43
N GLY A 517 -0.47 15.53 -20.13
CA GLY A 517 -0.08 16.74 -20.86
C GLY A 517 0.78 17.72 -20.07
N GLU A 518 0.92 17.56 -18.73
CA GLU A 518 1.88 18.32 -17.95
C GLU A 518 3.32 17.83 -18.16
N GLN A 519 4.29 18.54 -17.60
CA GLN A 519 5.70 18.17 -17.58
C GLN A 519 6.16 17.89 -16.17
N ILE A 520 6.89 16.78 -15.99
CA ILE A 520 7.66 16.49 -14.78
C ILE A 520 8.98 17.23 -14.87
N VAL A 521 9.35 17.99 -13.87
CA VAL A 521 10.68 18.57 -13.72
C VAL A 521 11.42 17.78 -12.65
N VAL A 522 12.45 17.04 -13.05
CA VAL A 522 13.28 16.28 -12.13
C VAL A 522 14.68 16.90 -12.03
N THR A 523 15.18 17.05 -10.81
CA THR A 523 16.51 17.54 -10.52
C THR A 523 17.26 16.53 -9.65
N PHE A 524 18.47 16.18 -10.06
CA PHE A 524 19.30 15.20 -9.35
C PHE A 524 20.78 15.64 -9.32
N PRO A 525 21.55 15.22 -8.30
CA PRO A 525 22.98 15.50 -8.22
C PRO A 525 23.74 14.76 -9.30
N SER A 526 24.74 15.41 -9.89
CA SER A 526 25.49 14.84 -11.01
C SER A 526 26.88 15.46 -11.14
N VAL A 527 27.76 14.77 -11.86
CA VAL A 527 29.13 15.22 -12.16
C VAL A 527 29.25 15.43 -13.68
N LYS A 528 29.99 16.44 -14.09
CA LYS A 528 30.25 16.70 -15.51
C LYS A 528 30.86 15.48 -16.19
N GLY A 529 30.32 15.09 -17.31
CA GLY A 529 30.74 13.89 -18.07
C GLY A 529 30.04 12.61 -17.68
N SER A 530 29.25 12.59 -16.61
CA SER A 530 28.35 11.49 -16.32
C SER A 530 27.14 11.48 -17.27
N ARG A 531 26.49 10.34 -17.40
CA ARG A 531 25.30 10.16 -18.23
C ARG A 531 24.15 9.61 -17.38
N ALA A 532 23.01 10.29 -17.43
CA ALA A 532 21.79 9.81 -16.83
C ALA A 532 20.95 9.06 -17.86
N ILE A 533 20.62 7.83 -17.55
CA ILE A 533 19.62 7.01 -18.25
C ILE A 533 18.36 7.11 -17.42
N ILE A 534 17.29 7.68 -17.98
CA ILE A 534 16.04 7.94 -17.29
C ILE A 534 14.97 7.09 -17.95
N SER A 535 14.37 6.16 -17.21
CA SER A 535 13.20 5.43 -17.63
C SER A 535 11.95 5.86 -16.85
N ILE A 536 10.81 5.86 -17.54
CA ILE A 536 9.49 5.95 -16.93
C ILE A 536 8.87 4.57 -17.03
N GLU A 537 8.49 4.02 -15.89
CA GLU A 537 8.07 2.63 -15.73
C GLU A 537 6.73 2.56 -14.97
N ASN A 538 5.93 1.55 -15.26
CA ASN A 538 4.68 1.29 -14.54
C ASN A 538 4.64 -0.13 -13.96
N GLY A 539 3.47 -0.58 -13.55
CA GLY A 539 3.26 -1.92 -12.98
C GLY A 539 3.52 -3.08 -13.95
N THR A 540 3.75 -2.82 -15.25
CA THR A 540 3.86 -3.90 -16.24
C THR A 540 5.01 -3.74 -17.24
N ARG A 541 5.46 -2.52 -17.53
CA ARG A 541 6.42 -2.26 -18.61
C ARG A 541 7.19 -0.96 -18.46
N VAL A 542 8.25 -0.83 -19.27
CA VAL A 542 8.96 0.43 -19.52
C VAL A 542 8.17 1.25 -20.53
N LEU A 543 7.68 2.43 -20.12
CA LEU A 543 6.89 3.33 -20.97
C LEU A 543 7.80 4.16 -21.89
N SER A 544 8.89 4.70 -21.35
CA SER A 544 9.87 5.47 -22.13
C SER A 544 11.27 5.39 -21.54
N THR A 545 12.27 5.59 -22.35
CA THR A 545 13.69 5.69 -21.98
C THR A 545 14.31 6.90 -22.65
N THR A 546 15.01 7.73 -21.89
CA THR A 546 15.74 8.90 -22.39
C THR A 546 17.13 9.00 -21.76
N GLU A 547 18.07 9.59 -22.48
CA GLU A 547 19.42 9.77 -22.01
C GLU A 547 19.81 11.25 -21.99
N HIS A 548 20.57 11.66 -20.98
CA HIS A 548 21.04 13.02 -20.82
C HIS A 548 22.50 13.06 -20.35
N MET A 549 23.31 13.89 -21.03
CA MET A 549 24.63 14.26 -20.51
C MET A 549 24.45 15.19 -19.33
N CYS A 550 25.18 14.91 -18.26
CA CYS A 550 25.00 15.60 -16.98
C CYS A 550 25.89 16.85 -16.85
N ASN A 551 25.36 17.84 -16.17
CA ASN A 551 26.09 19.03 -15.73
C ASN A 551 26.87 18.78 -14.43
N ASN A 552 27.77 19.68 -14.08
CA ASN A 552 28.46 19.61 -12.79
C ASN A 552 27.58 20.18 -11.67
N GLY A 553 27.46 19.44 -10.57
CA GLY A 553 26.63 19.78 -9.41
C GLY A 553 25.22 19.22 -9.51
N GLN A 554 24.42 19.69 -10.45
CA GLN A 554 23.03 19.24 -10.64
C GLN A 554 22.64 19.18 -12.11
N THR A 555 21.79 18.24 -12.45
CA THR A 555 21.14 18.14 -13.76
C THR A 555 19.62 18.19 -13.58
N THR A 556 18.97 19.05 -14.37
CA THR A 556 17.50 19.17 -14.42
C THR A 556 17.00 18.72 -15.78
N VAL A 557 16.02 17.82 -15.79
CA VAL A 557 15.39 17.26 -16.99
C VAL A 557 13.88 17.47 -16.94
N LYS A 558 13.27 17.71 -18.10
CA LYS A 558 11.83 17.84 -18.27
C LYS A 558 11.30 16.66 -19.05
N LEU A 559 10.27 15.99 -18.53
CA LEU A 559 9.67 14.80 -19.14
C LEU A 559 8.16 15.03 -19.31
N ALA A 560 7.61 14.62 -20.44
CA ALA A 560 6.17 14.74 -20.70
C ALA A 560 5.38 13.67 -19.96
N VAL A 561 4.25 14.06 -19.37
CA VAL A 561 3.27 13.14 -18.76
C VAL A 561 2.27 12.70 -19.81
N THR A 562 2.15 11.39 -19.97
CA THR A 562 1.24 10.78 -20.95
C THR A 562 0.09 10.03 -20.25
N PRO A 563 -1.07 9.80 -20.90
CA PRO A 563 -2.21 9.12 -20.30
C PRO A 563 -1.94 7.68 -19.85
N ASP A 564 -0.98 6.99 -20.48
CA ASP A 564 -0.59 5.61 -20.16
C ASP A 564 0.23 5.49 -18.85
N MET A 565 0.65 6.61 -18.28
CA MET A 565 1.27 6.69 -16.95
C MET A 565 0.25 6.61 -15.80
N GLN A 566 -1.05 6.64 -16.07
CA GLN A 566 -2.09 6.50 -15.04
C GLN A 566 -2.18 5.05 -14.51
N PRO A 567 -2.51 4.86 -13.21
CA PRO A 567 -2.79 5.85 -12.17
C PRO A 567 -1.52 6.45 -11.54
N ASN A 568 -0.40 5.79 -11.69
CA ASN A 568 0.93 6.21 -11.29
C ASN A 568 2.00 5.58 -12.16
N ALA A 569 3.16 6.19 -12.17
CA ALA A 569 4.35 5.62 -12.75
C ALA A 569 5.56 5.89 -11.85
N TYR A 570 6.68 5.31 -12.19
CA TYR A 570 7.94 5.41 -11.49
C TYR A 570 8.98 6.05 -12.40
N LEU A 571 9.66 7.03 -11.88
CA LEU A 571 10.82 7.62 -12.52
C LEU A 571 12.05 6.88 -12.00
N TYR A 572 12.70 6.14 -12.85
CA TYR A 572 13.92 5.41 -12.56
C TYR A 572 15.10 6.14 -13.21
N ILE A 573 16.12 6.49 -12.45
CA ILE A 573 17.34 7.13 -12.98
C ILE A 573 18.53 6.23 -12.68
N THR A 574 19.26 5.83 -13.72
CA THR A 574 20.60 5.25 -13.62
C THR A 574 21.62 6.30 -14.04
N LEU A 575 22.48 6.69 -13.12
CA LEU A 575 23.56 7.64 -13.38
C LEU A 575 24.87 6.88 -13.58
N LEU A 576 25.42 6.93 -14.79
CA LEU A 576 26.71 6.30 -15.14
C LEU A 576 27.82 7.35 -15.10
N GLN A 577 28.95 6.99 -14.48
CA GLN A 577 30.15 7.80 -14.43
C GLN A 577 31.27 7.15 -15.29
N PRO A 578 32.04 7.95 -16.05
CA PRO A 578 33.14 7.42 -16.87
C PRO A 578 34.22 6.79 -16.00
N HIS A 579 34.52 5.50 -16.18
CA HIS A 579 35.54 4.79 -15.39
C HIS A 579 36.95 5.33 -15.64
N GLY A 580 37.24 5.87 -16.82
CA GLY A 580 38.57 6.37 -17.20
C GLY A 580 38.96 7.75 -16.62
N VAL A 581 38.05 8.49 -16.03
CA VAL A 581 38.23 9.90 -15.63
C VAL A 581 38.04 10.13 -14.12
N THR A 582 37.45 9.19 -13.40
CA THR A 582 37.16 9.32 -11.96
C THR A 582 38.45 9.28 -11.14
N LYS A 583 38.90 10.45 -10.75
CA LYS A 583 39.81 10.59 -9.60
C LYS A 583 38.99 10.31 -8.34
N ASN A 584 39.23 9.15 -7.73
CA ASN A 584 38.74 8.73 -6.41
C ASN A 584 37.28 8.28 -6.27
N ASP A 585 37.10 7.10 -5.73
CA ASP A 585 36.07 6.58 -4.79
C ASP A 585 34.58 6.81 -5.09
N LEU A 586 34.21 7.36 -6.23
CA LEU A 586 32.80 7.47 -6.64
C LEU A 586 32.36 6.18 -7.38
N PRO A 587 31.21 5.63 -7.05
CA PRO A 587 30.67 4.47 -7.75
C PRO A 587 30.43 4.80 -9.22
N ILE A 588 30.80 3.91 -10.14
CA ILE A 588 30.61 4.12 -11.60
C ILE A 588 29.15 4.08 -11.99
N ARG A 589 28.27 3.59 -11.13
CA ARG A 589 26.82 3.59 -11.33
C ARG A 589 26.11 3.89 -10.01
N MET A 590 25.20 4.84 -10.04
CA MET A 590 24.19 5.10 -9.02
C MET A 590 22.80 4.95 -9.63
N TYR A 591 21.80 4.56 -8.85
CA TYR A 591 20.42 4.51 -9.31
C TYR A 591 19.43 4.92 -8.22
N GLY A 592 18.29 5.41 -8.65
CA GLY A 592 17.21 5.82 -7.77
C GLY A 592 15.85 5.69 -8.44
N VAL A 593 14.81 5.52 -7.63
CA VAL A 593 13.44 5.36 -8.08
C VAL A 593 12.53 6.26 -7.25
N VAL A 594 11.68 7.03 -7.92
CA VAL A 594 10.69 7.90 -7.30
C VAL A 594 9.32 7.65 -7.94
N PRO A 595 8.27 7.36 -7.15
CA PRO A 595 6.91 7.27 -7.65
C PRO A 595 6.32 8.65 -7.90
N PHE A 596 5.42 8.73 -8.88
CA PHE A 596 4.55 9.90 -9.07
C PHE A 596 3.16 9.45 -9.51
N THR A 597 2.15 10.19 -9.09
CA THR A 597 0.75 9.91 -9.39
C THR A 597 0.32 10.66 -10.64
N VAL A 598 -0.47 10.02 -11.50
CA VAL A 598 -1.07 10.67 -12.66
C VAL A 598 -2.57 10.54 -12.59
N THR A 599 -3.27 11.64 -12.44
CA THR A 599 -4.74 11.67 -12.33
C THR A 599 -5.36 12.53 -13.42
N SER A 600 -6.48 12.05 -13.94
CA SER A 600 -7.37 12.85 -14.80
C SER A 600 -8.65 13.12 -14.04
N PRO A 601 -8.94 14.38 -13.65
CA PRO A 601 -10.21 14.72 -13.01
C PRO A 601 -11.45 14.32 -13.83
N GLU A 602 -11.28 14.21 -15.14
CA GLU A 602 -12.34 13.80 -16.06
C GLU A 602 -12.71 12.32 -15.96
N SER A 603 -11.82 11.48 -15.43
CA SER A 603 -12.11 10.06 -15.23
C SER A 603 -13.05 9.76 -14.05
N HIS A 604 -13.20 10.71 -13.11
CA HIS A 604 -14.07 10.55 -11.95
C HIS A 604 -15.50 11.00 -12.28
N LEU A 605 -16.37 10.03 -12.61
CA LEU A 605 -17.78 10.26 -12.89
C LEU A 605 -18.57 10.51 -11.60
N ALA A 606 -19.59 11.37 -11.68
CA ALA A 606 -20.46 11.70 -10.56
C ALA A 606 -21.92 11.35 -10.90
N PRO A 607 -22.37 10.10 -10.69
CA PRO A 607 -23.74 9.69 -10.95
C PRO A 607 -24.71 10.42 -10.02
N VAL A 608 -25.81 10.85 -10.57
CA VAL A 608 -26.93 11.50 -9.86
C VAL A 608 -28.15 10.64 -10.03
N VAL A 609 -28.68 10.14 -8.93
CA VAL A 609 -29.93 9.35 -8.89
C VAL A 609 -31.03 10.21 -8.27
N ARG A 610 -32.19 10.26 -8.89
CA ARG A 610 -33.38 10.97 -8.40
C ARG A 610 -34.59 10.06 -8.44
N MET A 611 -35.33 10.02 -7.34
CA MET A 611 -36.59 9.30 -7.19
C MET A 611 -37.49 10.06 -6.21
N ALA A 612 -38.74 9.66 -6.08
CA ALA A 612 -39.67 10.21 -5.10
C ALA A 612 -39.26 9.84 -3.69
N ASP A 613 -39.44 10.73 -2.72
CA ASP A 613 -39.11 10.50 -1.30
C ASP A 613 -40.04 9.47 -0.67
N GLU A 614 -41.27 9.34 -1.17
CA GLU A 614 -42.25 8.36 -0.73
C GLU A 614 -42.77 7.52 -1.91
N ILE A 615 -42.83 6.21 -1.74
CA ILE A 615 -43.28 5.24 -2.73
C ILE A 615 -44.36 4.35 -2.09
N LYS A 616 -45.50 4.20 -2.78
CA LYS A 616 -46.56 3.31 -2.28
C LYS A 616 -46.29 1.86 -2.63
N PRO A 617 -46.62 0.90 -1.73
CA PRO A 617 -46.59 -0.52 -2.05
C PRO A 617 -47.41 -0.83 -3.30
N GLU A 618 -46.98 -1.81 -4.09
CA GLU A 618 -47.59 -2.29 -5.33
C GLU A 618 -47.75 -1.25 -6.44
N ALA A 619 -47.29 -0.02 -6.23
CA ALA A 619 -47.37 1.07 -7.21
C ALA A 619 -46.12 1.13 -8.10
N PRO A 620 -46.28 1.64 -9.34
CA PRO A 620 -45.10 1.95 -10.17
C PRO A 620 -44.37 3.17 -9.60
N TYR A 621 -43.03 3.16 -9.69
CA TYR A 621 -42.21 4.32 -9.36
C TYR A 621 -41.10 4.52 -10.39
N HIS A 622 -40.56 5.72 -10.42
CA HIS A 622 -39.57 6.13 -11.40
C HIS A 622 -38.27 6.50 -10.74
N VAL A 623 -37.16 6.02 -11.32
CA VAL A 623 -35.79 6.37 -10.93
C VAL A 623 -35.10 7.00 -12.12
N THR A 624 -34.64 8.24 -11.98
CA THR A 624 -33.92 8.95 -13.05
C THR A 624 -32.44 8.98 -12.73
N VAL A 625 -31.63 8.51 -13.68
CA VAL A 625 -30.17 8.50 -13.59
C VAL A 625 -29.57 9.49 -14.58
N SER A 626 -28.60 10.27 -14.13
CA SER A 626 -27.83 11.20 -14.96
C SER A 626 -26.40 11.32 -14.44
N GLU A 627 -25.48 11.84 -15.24
CA GLU A 627 -24.15 12.23 -14.78
C GLU A 627 -24.12 13.75 -14.55
N LYS A 628 -23.52 14.19 -13.41
CA LYS A 628 -23.55 15.59 -12.92
C LYS A 628 -23.04 16.60 -13.95
N ASN A 629 -21.98 16.25 -14.67
CA ASN A 629 -21.33 17.09 -15.67
C ASN A 629 -21.77 16.77 -17.11
N GLY A 630 -22.75 15.87 -17.26
CA GLY A 630 -23.28 15.44 -18.57
C GLY A 630 -22.31 14.58 -19.37
N ARG A 631 -21.38 13.88 -18.72
CA ARG A 631 -20.45 12.95 -19.38
C ARG A 631 -21.14 11.63 -19.72
N GLU A 632 -20.59 10.93 -20.71
CA GLU A 632 -20.97 9.55 -21.01
C GLU A 632 -20.61 8.63 -19.84
N MET A 633 -21.51 7.68 -19.49
CA MET A 633 -21.37 6.84 -18.32
C MET A 633 -22.02 5.47 -18.54
N ALA A 634 -21.30 4.40 -18.24
CA ALA A 634 -21.90 3.09 -18.06
C ALA A 634 -22.17 2.84 -16.56
N TYR A 635 -23.31 2.23 -16.24
CA TYR A 635 -23.72 2.01 -14.86
C TYR A 635 -24.61 0.78 -14.68
N THR A 636 -24.64 0.28 -13.45
CA THR A 636 -25.68 -0.62 -12.94
C THR A 636 -26.50 0.11 -11.89
N LEU A 637 -27.77 -0.24 -11.73
CA LEU A 637 -28.66 0.34 -10.74
C LEU A 637 -29.14 -0.73 -9.77
N ALA A 638 -28.93 -0.50 -8.48
CA ALA A 638 -29.44 -1.33 -7.40
C ALA A 638 -30.41 -0.53 -6.53
N ILE A 639 -31.56 -1.12 -6.20
CA ILE A 639 -32.55 -0.58 -5.28
C ILE A 639 -32.70 -1.63 -4.19
N VAL A 640 -32.22 -1.31 -2.99
CA VAL A 640 -32.09 -2.28 -1.89
C VAL A 640 -32.68 -1.64 -0.64
N ASP A 641 -33.39 -2.46 0.13
CA ASP A 641 -33.88 -2.12 1.46
C ASP A 641 -32.76 -1.59 2.36
N GLU A 642 -32.97 -0.40 2.97
CA GLU A 642 -31.98 0.25 3.81
C GLU A 642 -31.62 -0.60 5.04
N GLY A 643 -32.59 -1.32 5.62
CA GLY A 643 -32.37 -2.21 6.75
C GLY A 643 -31.34 -3.34 6.45
N LEU A 644 -31.25 -3.78 5.19
CA LEU A 644 -30.20 -4.72 4.75
C LEU A 644 -28.84 -4.05 4.59
N LEU A 645 -28.81 -2.80 4.14
CA LEU A 645 -27.58 -2.04 3.93
C LEU A 645 -26.98 -1.62 5.27
N ASP A 646 -27.78 -1.17 6.22
CA ASP A 646 -27.35 -0.72 7.54
C ASP A 646 -26.74 -1.84 8.37
N LEU A 647 -27.33 -3.02 8.36
CA LEU A 647 -26.79 -4.22 9.05
C LEU A 647 -25.34 -4.51 8.70
N THR A 648 -24.97 -4.24 7.44
CA THR A 648 -23.65 -4.55 6.91
C THR A 648 -22.77 -3.32 6.78
N ARG A 649 -23.31 -2.13 7.05
CA ARG A 649 -22.67 -0.83 6.75
C ARG A 649 -22.21 -0.78 5.30
N PHE A 650 -23.01 -1.32 4.40
CA PHE A 650 -22.69 -1.37 2.99
C PHE A 650 -22.53 0.05 2.44
N ARG A 651 -21.44 0.25 1.73
CA ARG A 651 -21.19 1.49 0.99
C ARG A 651 -21.31 1.19 -0.49
N THR A 652 -21.87 2.14 -1.23
CA THR A 652 -21.85 2.07 -2.70
C THR A 652 -20.44 1.78 -3.17
N PRO A 653 -20.23 0.74 -3.99
CA PRO A 653 -18.92 0.41 -4.51
C PRO A 653 -18.27 1.58 -5.26
N ASP A 654 -16.99 1.82 -4.99
CA ASP A 654 -16.20 2.87 -5.66
C ASP A 654 -15.18 2.23 -6.62
N PRO A 655 -15.57 1.98 -7.88
CA PRO A 655 -14.65 1.42 -8.86
C PRO A 655 -13.55 2.40 -9.25
N TRP A 656 -13.80 3.72 -9.17
CA TRP A 656 -12.79 4.71 -9.51
C TRP A 656 -11.59 4.59 -8.57
N GLN A 657 -11.83 4.50 -7.27
CA GLN A 657 -10.78 4.30 -6.27
C GLN A 657 -10.02 2.99 -6.52
N ALA A 658 -10.71 1.91 -6.84
CA ALA A 658 -10.08 0.62 -7.12
C ALA A 658 -9.18 0.66 -8.37
N PHE A 659 -9.66 1.22 -9.48
CA PHE A 659 -8.87 1.29 -10.72
C PHE A 659 -7.76 2.34 -10.70
N ASN A 660 -7.87 3.35 -9.84
CA ASN A 660 -6.85 4.38 -9.64
C ASN A 660 -6.03 4.16 -8.35
N ALA A 661 -6.14 3.00 -7.71
CA ALA A 661 -5.22 2.58 -6.67
C ALA A 661 -3.79 2.52 -7.22
N ARG A 662 -2.82 2.89 -6.39
CA ARG A 662 -1.40 2.87 -6.74
C ARG A 662 -0.97 1.46 -7.16
N GLU A 663 -0.36 1.34 -8.32
CA GLU A 663 0.24 0.11 -8.84
C GLU A 663 1.67 -0.02 -8.32
N ALA A 664 2.08 -1.24 -7.98
CA ALA A 664 3.48 -1.55 -7.68
C ALA A 664 4.34 -1.45 -8.94
N LEU A 665 5.63 -1.17 -8.78
CA LEU A 665 6.58 -1.25 -9.90
C LEU A 665 6.73 -2.72 -10.34
N GLY A 666 6.45 -2.98 -11.62
CA GLY A 666 6.52 -4.32 -12.22
C GLY A 666 7.71 -4.53 -13.15
N VAL A 667 8.63 -3.58 -13.23
CA VAL A 667 9.83 -3.66 -14.08
C VAL A 667 11.02 -4.06 -13.23
N ASN A 668 11.76 -5.07 -13.68
CA ASN A 668 13.05 -5.46 -13.14
C ASN A 668 14.17 -4.84 -13.98
N THR A 669 15.22 -4.37 -13.31
CA THR A 669 16.41 -3.81 -13.94
C THR A 669 17.64 -4.62 -13.54
N TRP A 670 18.50 -4.91 -14.50
CA TRP A 670 19.77 -5.62 -14.30
C TRP A 670 20.90 -4.81 -14.92
N ASP A 671 22.06 -4.84 -14.28
CA ASP A 671 23.29 -4.29 -14.85
C ASP A 671 24.53 -5.08 -14.47
N LEU A 672 25.63 -4.82 -15.16
CA LEU A 672 26.92 -5.45 -14.87
C LEU A 672 27.86 -4.59 -14.05
N TYR A 673 27.48 -3.35 -13.71
CA TYR A 673 28.41 -2.37 -13.13
C TYR A 673 28.93 -2.75 -11.73
N ASN A 674 28.22 -3.59 -11.00
CA ASN A 674 28.70 -4.15 -9.72
C ASN A 674 29.90 -5.09 -9.89
N TYR A 675 30.15 -5.58 -11.11
CA TYR A 675 31.25 -6.53 -11.39
C TYR A 675 32.49 -5.86 -12.00
N VAL A 676 32.44 -4.56 -12.24
CA VAL A 676 33.57 -3.83 -12.82
C VAL A 676 34.67 -3.69 -11.77
N VAL A 677 35.89 -4.16 -12.09
CA VAL A 677 37.04 -4.08 -11.20
C VAL A 677 37.44 -2.61 -10.99
N GLY A 678 37.61 -2.18 -9.74
CA GLY A 678 37.86 -0.79 -9.37
C GLY A 678 36.60 0.04 -9.14
N ALA A 679 35.40 -0.53 -9.36
CA ALA A 679 34.16 0.03 -8.87
C ALA A 679 34.00 -0.35 -7.38
N TYR A 680 33.61 0.60 -6.55
CA TYR A 680 33.30 0.32 -5.14
C TYR A 680 32.03 -0.54 -5.09
N GLY A 681 32.15 -1.79 -4.68
CA GLY A 681 31.07 -2.75 -4.57
C GLY A 681 31.04 -3.42 -3.20
N GLY A 682 30.04 -3.11 -2.39
CA GLY A 682 29.72 -3.89 -1.21
C GLY A 682 28.86 -5.11 -1.57
N ARG A 683 29.10 -6.24 -0.93
CA ARG A 683 28.32 -7.47 -1.10
C ARG A 683 26.98 -7.38 -0.39
N ILE A 684 25.92 -7.86 -1.04
CA ILE A 684 24.57 -8.04 -0.46
C ILE A 684 24.33 -9.53 -0.30
N GLU A 685 23.95 -9.96 0.90
CA GLU A 685 23.39 -11.29 1.15
C GLU A 685 21.86 -11.25 1.07
N GLN A 686 21.28 -12.26 0.39
CA GLN A 686 19.83 -12.41 0.21
C GLN A 686 19.23 -13.26 1.32
N LEU A 687 18.11 -12.85 1.86
CA LEU A 687 17.27 -13.64 2.77
C LEU A 687 15.85 -13.77 2.22
N PHE A 688 15.31 -14.99 2.23
CA PHE A 688 13.95 -15.33 1.81
C PHE A 688 13.01 -15.38 3.02
N SER A 689 11.74 -14.98 2.82
CA SER A 689 10.68 -15.16 3.81
C SER A 689 9.55 -16.05 3.30
N ILE A 690 9.03 -16.89 4.18
CA ILE A 690 7.93 -17.86 3.95
C ILE A 690 6.77 -17.48 4.87
N GLY A 691 5.54 -17.47 4.35
CA GLY A 691 4.31 -17.16 5.08
C GLY A 691 3.59 -18.40 5.62
N GLY A 692 2.72 -18.21 6.60
CA GLY A 692 1.95 -19.23 7.30
C GLY A 692 0.45 -18.98 7.36
N ASP A 693 -0.31 -20.06 7.49
CA ASP A 693 -1.77 -20.24 7.39
C ASP A 693 -2.55 -19.95 8.68
N ASP A 694 -3.85 -19.65 8.54
CA ASP A 694 -4.78 -19.53 9.67
C ASP A 694 -6.04 -20.39 9.51
N ALA A 695 -6.54 -20.85 10.68
CA ALA A 695 -7.52 -21.91 10.84
C ALA A 695 -8.96 -21.43 11.09
N LEU A 696 -9.93 -22.31 10.77
CA LEU A 696 -11.38 -22.11 10.75
C LEU A 696 -12.08 -22.52 12.07
N ASN A 697 -13.14 -21.79 12.44
CA ASN A 697 -14.09 -22.21 13.48
C ASN A 697 -15.53 -22.25 12.94
N LYS A 698 -16.28 -23.26 13.39
CA LYS A 698 -17.67 -23.57 13.00
C LYS A 698 -18.67 -23.01 14.01
N GLY A 699 -19.82 -22.51 13.55
CA GLY A 699 -20.96 -22.09 14.35
C GLY A 699 -22.29 -22.73 13.90
N PRO A 700 -23.37 -22.73 14.72
CA PRO A 700 -24.52 -23.62 14.62
C PRO A 700 -25.67 -23.11 13.74
N LYS A 701 -26.58 -24.04 13.37
CA LYS A 701 -27.74 -23.87 12.48
C LYS A 701 -28.87 -23.07 13.10
N ALA A 702 -29.56 -22.23 12.32
CA ALA A 702 -30.79 -21.54 12.70
C ALA A 702 -31.90 -21.61 11.63
N ILE A 703 -33.15 -21.53 12.08
CA ILE A 703 -34.41 -21.79 11.40
C ILE A 703 -34.89 -20.51 10.63
N VAL A 704 -35.54 -20.75 9.49
CA VAL A 704 -35.93 -19.74 8.50
C VAL A 704 -37.25 -19.04 8.86
N ASN A 705 -37.35 -17.71 8.73
CA ASN A 705 -38.59 -16.96 8.73
C ASN A 705 -38.69 -16.04 7.49
N ARG A 706 -39.93 -15.89 6.94
CA ARG A 706 -40.23 -15.46 5.58
C ARG A 706 -40.62 -13.99 5.51
N PHE A 707 -39.68 -13.06 5.36
CA PHE A 707 -39.94 -11.75 4.74
C PHE A 707 -38.96 -11.53 3.60
N LYS A 708 -39.44 -11.19 2.41
CA LYS A 708 -38.60 -10.87 1.26
C LYS A 708 -38.31 -9.38 1.27
N PRO A 709 -37.07 -8.93 1.51
CA PRO A 709 -36.70 -7.53 1.37
C PRO A 709 -36.79 -7.10 -0.09
N VAL A 710 -36.96 -5.81 -0.30
CA VAL A 710 -36.91 -5.22 -1.65
C VAL A 710 -35.47 -5.27 -2.13
N VAL A 711 -35.23 -5.98 -3.23
CA VAL A 711 -33.98 -5.97 -3.97
C VAL A 711 -34.31 -5.99 -5.45
N GLN A 712 -33.91 -4.94 -6.14
CA GLN A 712 -34.01 -4.85 -7.60
C GLN A 712 -32.63 -4.44 -8.13
N PHE A 713 -32.13 -5.19 -9.08
CA PHE A 713 -30.85 -4.93 -9.73
C PHE A 713 -31.05 -4.93 -11.24
N ALA A 714 -30.48 -3.92 -11.91
CA ALA A 714 -30.65 -3.76 -13.35
C ALA A 714 -29.38 -3.16 -14.00
N GLY A 715 -29.18 -3.49 -15.25
CA GLY A 715 -28.05 -3.05 -16.05
C GLY A 715 -27.25 -4.24 -16.61
N PRO A 716 -26.09 -3.97 -17.22
CA PRO A 716 -25.47 -2.65 -17.41
C PRO A 716 -26.21 -1.75 -18.42
N PHE A 717 -26.16 -0.45 -18.20
CA PHE A 717 -26.72 0.57 -19.08
C PHE A 717 -25.65 1.53 -19.54
N LEU A 718 -25.76 2.01 -20.78
CA LEU A 718 -24.93 3.10 -21.31
C LEU A 718 -25.75 4.38 -21.36
N LEU A 719 -25.25 5.45 -20.74
CA LEU A 719 -25.79 6.79 -20.76
C LEU A 719 -24.91 7.64 -21.69
N LYS A 720 -25.48 8.20 -22.74
CA LYS A 720 -24.79 9.08 -23.69
C LYS A 720 -24.52 10.46 -23.07
N LYS A 721 -23.62 11.22 -23.66
CA LYS A 721 -23.31 12.59 -23.23
C LYS A 721 -24.57 13.45 -23.16
N GLY A 722 -24.85 14.04 -21.99
CA GLY A 722 -26.01 14.88 -21.72
C GLY A 722 -27.34 14.14 -21.53
N GLU A 723 -27.36 12.82 -21.66
CA GLU A 723 -28.56 12.00 -21.50
C GLU A 723 -28.99 11.90 -20.03
N LYS A 724 -30.31 11.82 -19.82
CA LYS A 724 -30.92 11.41 -18.55
C LYS A 724 -31.79 10.21 -18.87
N ARG A 725 -31.64 9.12 -18.11
CA ARG A 725 -32.44 7.92 -18.34
C ARG A 725 -33.38 7.67 -17.16
N GLN A 726 -34.65 7.50 -17.47
CA GLN A 726 -35.69 7.13 -16.50
C GLN A 726 -35.93 5.63 -16.57
N HIS A 727 -35.92 5.00 -15.41
CA HIS A 727 -36.28 3.61 -15.21
C HIS A 727 -37.62 3.55 -14.46
N THR A 728 -38.47 2.61 -14.84
CA THR A 728 -39.75 2.39 -14.18
C THR A 728 -39.75 1.01 -13.56
N TYR A 729 -40.03 0.94 -12.27
CA TYR A 729 -40.12 -0.28 -11.50
C TYR A 729 -41.47 -0.35 -10.77
N LYS A 730 -41.85 -1.53 -10.33
CA LYS A 730 -43.01 -1.73 -9.48
C LYS A 730 -42.52 -2.08 -8.07
N MET A 731 -43.03 -1.32 -7.07
CA MET A 731 -42.71 -1.67 -5.67
C MET A 731 -43.44 -2.97 -5.32
N PRO A 732 -42.75 -3.96 -4.73
CA PRO A 732 -43.41 -5.13 -4.18
C PRO A 732 -44.31 -4.73 -3.00
N ASN A 733 -45.12 -5.70 -2.50
CA ASN A 733 -45.91 -5.52 -1.28
C ASN A 733 -44.97 -5.45 -0.06
N TYR A 734 -44.48 -4.28 0.20
CA TYR A 734 -43.48 -4.00 1.22
C TYR A 734 -43.80 -2.67 1.92
N ASN A 735 -43.77 -2.68 3.26
CA ASN A 735 -43.89 -1.50 4.11
C ASN A 735 -42.57 -1.44 4.96
N GLY A 736 -41.69 -0.49 4.65
CA GLY A 736 -40.46 -0.29 5.35
C GLY A 736 -40.00 1.14 5.33
#